data_a7cd616ecbe722e123ea182498d6f16b
#
_entry.id   a7cd616ecbe722e123ea182498d6f16b
#
_cell.length_a   1.000
_cell.length_b   1.000
_cell.length_c   1.000
_cell.angle_alpha   90.00
_cell.angle_beta   90.00
_cell.angle_gamma   90.00
#
_symmetry.space_group_name_H-M   'P 1'
#
loop_
_entity.id
_entity.type
_entity.pdbx_description
1 polymer ?
#
loop_
_entity_poly.entity_id
_entity_poly.type
_entity_poly.pdbx_seq_one_letter_code
_entity_poly.pdbx_strand_id
1 'polypeptide(L)'
;MTQMVTFSFYSGLRLDGALHKPVMNFLQKLAEDPTNPSLRIKTLTNAVDKRVRTGRVNDQFRAVLFEIRDAETHHFVLVDVDSHDEGNVKAERLDPARLRLTVNPVNGLTQLIQEDAPAADTVEAQSASEAKAKSAAEAAEKLAAKQQEQARALSEADGVDAVVADKPKAPPRTEMEHNGYTPASLYDELGVDQALLEAVWRAESEAELQLLLNARPTWEHDAILGLVAGYTVDEVRDSLGLKKLEPGAVEQSGADEDTLLLAGLRQPAAELDFAYVDDVDTESLRAVISLGDFDQWRVFIHPEQRRMAEGARNGSARVFGGAGTGKTVVAVHRANNLARRAIPNQPAGDEAPRILLTTYTKGLAQGLKYQLNTLNPHHPAAESLGQPGIWVDNVDAAVRQVLTSAAPHEVEAATKRVLGLGAPRVRPYLERDAEQVWETALEAASDDLPRSIANLTFLQQEYEGVVLAGQVTSLAEYLKIARTGRGTPLNRKQRKLVWAVMESVMQTQAVDGQLFWPTMSAVGAEVLNVRVENGGGYTFDHVVVDEAQDFNAGHWRFLRACVATGPNDIFIAEDSHQRIYGQPLTLSRFGIATRGRSQRLTLNYRTTKQNLEYALLILLGQEGLAYLDGEGDNDSVRGYRSARTGPDPYLVRVNSEAQEFDVAAHFISKWMDSERDVHIGVMCRTRGQISRVVSGLADHGIDAVATRNAERATPEQVSVMTMHGAKGMEFTHVLLMGVGKELMPLRFRLKDLSEEDAREALQRERSLLYVAASRARDELVITSTGEPSELLPPNLP
;
A
#
# COMPACT_ATOMS: atom_id res chain seq x y z
N MET A 1 13.74 44.04 -2.11
CA MET A 1 13.84 42.58 -2.38
C MET A 1 12.54 42.17 -3.04
N THR A 2 12.59 41.43 -4.14
CA THR A 2 11.39 40.93 -4.81
C THR A 2 10.82 39.84 -3.93
N GLN A 3 9.57 39.96 -3.41
CA GLN A 3 8.92 38.93 -2.64
C GLN A 3 8.77 37.67 -3.50
N MET A 4 8.99 36.49 -2.90
CA MET A 4 8.81 35.21 -3.56
C MET A 4 7.31 34.91 -3.68
N VAL A 5 6.82 34.63 -4.88
CA VAL A 5 5.40 34.27 -5.11
C VAL A 5 5.24 32.76 -4.94
N THR A 6 4.33 32.34 -4.04
CA THR A 6 4.03 30.93 -3.75
C THR A 6 2.53 30.66 -3.81
N PHE A 7 2.11 29.41 -3.92
CA PHE A 7 0.71 29.03 -4.04
C PHE A 7 0.31 27.91 -3.08
N SER A 8 -0.95 27.93 -2.67
CA SER A 8 -1.64 26.76 -2.11
C SER A 8 -2.95 26.51 -2.84
N PHE A 9 -3.34 25.27 -2.93
CA PHE A 9 -4.56 24.84 -3.58
C PHE A 9 -5.44 24.16 -2.55
N TYR A 10 -6.67 24.67 -2.39
CA TYR A 10 -7.62 24.05 -1.48
C TYR A 10 -8.02 22.66 -1.99
N SER A 11 -8.01 21.65 -1.11
CA SER A 11 -8.32 20.26 -1.44
C SER A 11 -9.73 20.04 -2.01
N GLY A 12 -10.66 20.94 -1.74
CA GLY A 12 -12.02 20.95 -2.31
C GLY A 12 -12.14 21.58 -3.70
N LEU A 13 -11.06 22.12 -4.28
CA LEU A 13 -11.05 22.68 -5.62
C LEU A 13 -11.36 21.61 -6.67
N ARG A 14 -12.38 21.85 -7.51
CA ARG A 14 -12.73 20.97 -8.64
C ARG A 14 -12.53 21.73 -9.95
N LEU A 15 -11.68 21.19 -10.84
CA LEU A 15 -11.42 21.75 -12.16
C LEU A 15 -11.81 20.74 -13.23
N ASP A 16 -12.72 21.11 -14.11
CA ASP A 16 -12.98 20.32 -15.32
C ASP A 16 -11.74 20.35 -16.23
N GLY A 17 -11.47 19.27 -16.97
CA GLY A 17 -10.30 19.15 -17.83
C GLY A 17 -10.15 20.29 -18.85
N ALA A 18 -11.25 20.91 -19.30
CA ALA A 18 -11.25 22.08 -20.16
C ALA A 18 -10.68 23.33 -19.47
N LEU A 19 -10.70 23.40 -18.15
CA LEU A 19 -10.20 24.52 -17.34
C LEU A 19 -8.71 24.41 -17.00
N HIS A 20 -8.09 23.23 -17.09
CA HIS A 20 -6.70 23.02 -16.71
C HIS A 20 -5.75 24.02 -17.40
N LYS A 21 -5.81 24.12 -18.74
CA LYS A 21 -4.93 25.02 -19.49
C LYS A 21 -5.18 26.52 -19.23
N PRO A 22 -6.44 27.01 -19.16
CA PRO A 22 -6.72 28.37 -18.75
C PRO A 22 -6.26 28.76 -17.35
N VAL A 23 -6.49 27.88 -16.35
CA VAL A 23 -6.06 28.10 -14.97
C VAL A 23 -4.53 28.09 -14.88
N MET A 24 -3.86 27.19 -15.58
CA MET A 24 -2.40 27.15 -15.69
C MET A 24 -1.81 28.45 -16.19
N ASN A 25 -2.34 28.96 -17.31
CA ASN A 25 -1.89 30.24 -17.88
C ASN A 25 -2.14 31.41 -16.93
N PHE A 26 -3.25 31.37 -16.18
CA PHE A 26 -3.57 32.38 -15.18
C PHE A 26 -2.54 32.36 -14.03
N LEU A 27 -2.22 31.18 -13.47
CA LEU A 27 -1.28 31.04 -12.37
C LEU A 27 0.17 31.38 -12.79
N GLN A 28 0.59 31.01 -14.00
CA GLN A 28 1.89 31.38 -14.52
C GLN A 28 2.06 32.92 -14.60
N LYS A 29 1.06 33.61 -15.16
CA LYS A 29 1.08 35.09 -15.21
C LYS A 29 1.05 35.70 -13.81
N LEU A 30 0.33 35.09 -12.86
CA LEU A 30 0.27 35.53 -11.48
C LEU A 30 1.60 35.33 -10.76
N ALA A 31 2.32 34.24 -11.06
CA ALA A 31 3.67 34.00 -10.56
C ALA A 31 4.71 35.00 -11.12
N GLU A 32 4.63 35.30 -12.40
CA GLU A 32 5.56 36.23 -13.07
C GLU A 32 5.34 37.69 -12.64
N ASP A 33 4.08 38.10 -12.54
CA ASP A 33 3.71 39.48 -12.15
C ASP A 33 2.30 39.51 -11.54
N PRO A 34 2.16 39.49 -10.19
CA PRO A 34 0.87 39.60 -9.51
C PRO A 34 0.08 40.88 -9.83
N THR A 35 0.74 41.92 -10.39
CA THR A 35 0.13 43.20 -10.74
C THR A 35 -0.33 43.25 -12.20
N ASN A 36 -0.13 42.17 -12.97
CA ASN A 36 -0.43 42.09 -14.39
C ASN A 36 -1.90 42.48 -14.69
N PRO A 37 -2.18 43.53 -15.47
CA PRO A 37 -3.55 44.01 -15.72
C PRO A 37 -4.45 42.98 -16.41
N SER A 38 -3.89 41.99 -17.13
CA SER A 38 -4.66 40.94 -17.81
C SER A 38 -5.35 39.98 -16.85
N LEU A 39 -4.83 39.82 -15.64
CA LEU A 39 -5.38 38.98 -14.60
C LEU A 39 -6.64 39.57 -13.94
N ARG A 40 -6.80 40.89 -14.03
CA ARG A 40 -7.93 41.66 -13.45
C ARG A 40 -8.22 41.24 -11.99
N ILE A 41 -7.18 41.10 -11.17
CA ILE A 41 -7.34 40.79 -9.76
C ILE A 41 -8.04 41.94 -9.06
N LYS A 42 -9.12 41.63 -8.35
CA LYS A 42 -9.92 42.59 -7.61
C LYS A 42 -10.26 42.09 -6.23
N THR A 43 -10.27 42.97 -5.26
CA THR A 43 -10.83 42.67 -3.92
C THR A 43 -12.34 42.46 -4.01
N LEU A 44 -12.86 41.48 -3.35
CA LEU A 44 -14.29 41.25 -3.25
C LEU A 44 -14.88 42.17 -2.15
N THR A 45 -15.63 43.17 -2.54
CA THR A 45 -16.08 44.26 -1.66
C THR A 45 -16.97 43.84 -0.53
N ASN A 46 -17.72 42.76 -0.70
CA ASN A 46 -18.70 42.24 0.30
C ASN A 46 -18.14 41.00 1.03
N ALA A 47 -16.85 40.66 0.86
CA ALA A 47 -16.27 39.52 1.54
C ALA A 47 -16.04 39.80 3.03
N VAL A 48 -16.33 38.80 3.87
CA VAL A 48 -16.03 38.81 5.31
C VAL A 48 -14.53 38.91 5.53
N ASP A 49 -13.75 38.17 4.75
CA ASP A 49 -12.30 38.23 4.77
C ASP A 49 -11.77 39.19 3.68
N LYS A 50 -11.07 40.26 4.10
CA LYS A 50 -10.51 41.27 3.20
C LYS A 50 -9.40 40.73 2.28
N ARG A 51 -8.87 39.54 2.53
CA ARG A 51 -7.86 38.87 1.71
C ARG A 51 -8.43 38.16 0.48
N VAL A 52 -9.75 38.00 0.39
CA VAL A 52 -10.43 37.41 -0.77
C VAL A 52 -10.24 38.27 -2.01
N ARG A 53 -9.79 37.62 -3.06
CA ARG A 53 -9.60 38.21 -4.41
C ARG A 53 -10.33 37.39 -5.46
N THR A 54 -10.76 38.05 -6.52
CA THR A 54 -11.20 37.37 -7.73
C THR A 54 -10.29 37.77 -8.89
N GLY A 55 -9.88 36.75 -9.68
CA GLY A 55 -9.00 36.95 -10.85
C GLY A 55 -9.65 36.39 -12.12
N ARG A 56 -9.40 37.03 -13.29
CA ARG A 56 -9.92 36.57 -14.59
C ARG A 56 -9.09 35.43 -15.14
N VAL A 57 -9.62 34.23 -15.17
CA VAL A 57 -9.02 33.06 -15.81
C VAL A 57 -9.22 33.14 -17.36
N ASN A 58 -10.47 33.38 -17.79
CA ASN A 58 -10.84 33.66 -19.18
C ASN A 58 -12.14 34.50 -19.22
N ASP A 59 -12.85 34.51 -20.36
CA ASP A 59 -14.09 35.32 -20.51
C ASP A 59 -15.25 34.78 -19.71
N GLN A 60 -15.28 33.48 -19.43
CA GLN A 60 -16.36 32.78 -18.74
C GLN A 60 -16.05 32.46 -17.27
N PHE A 61 -14.77 32.31 -16.88
CA PHE A 61 -14.34 31.78 -15.59
C PHE A 61 -13.47 32.77 -14.80
N ARG A 62 -13.68 32.79 -13.49
CA ARG A 62 -12.91 33.58 -12.52
C ARG A 62 -12.38 32.66 -11.41
N ALA A 63 -11.13 32.90 -11.03
CA ALA A 63 -10.50 32.29 -9.86
C ALA A 63 -10.92 33.05 -8.58
N VAL A 64 -11.21 32.32 -7.53
CA VAL A 64 -11.37 32.82 -6.16
C VAL A 64 -10.10 32.48 -5.37
N LEU A 65 -9.44 33.49 -4.85
CA LEU A 65 -8.14 33.36 -4.18
C LEU A 65 -8.17 34.09 -2.84
N PHE A 66 -7.35 33.62 -1.90
CA PHE A 66 -6.88 34.47 -0.80
C PHE A 66 -5.48 34.98 -1.12
N GLU A 67 -5.21 36.23 -0.84
CA GLU A 67 -3.92 36.89 -0.94
C GLU A 67 -3.36 37.11 0.45
N ILE A 68 -2.24 36.45 0.76
CA ILE A 68 -1.56 36.49 2.06
C ILE A 68 -0.15 37.05 1.84
N ARG A 69 0.30 37.98 2.66
CA ARG A 69 1.61 38.63 2.52
C ARG A 69 2.34 38.68 3.84
N ASP A 70 3.58 38.26 3.83
CA ASP A 70 4.55 38.56 4.89
C ASP A 70 5.74 39.35 4.34
N ALA A 71 6.80 39.52 5.14
CA ALA A 71 7.98 40.30 4.77
C ALA A 71 8.75 39.70 3.56
N GLU A 72 8.67 38.39 3.35
CA GLU A 72 9.47 37.65 2.37
C GLU A 72 8.60 37.02 1.27
N THR A 73 7.34 36.69 1.55
CA THR A 73 6.49 35.85 0.70
C THR A 73 5.21 36.59 0.30
N HIS A 74 4.84 36.44 -0.97
CA HIS A 74 3.54 36.82 -1.52
C HIS A 74 2.80 35.54 -1.89
N HIS A 75 1.85 35.10 -1.08
CA HIS A 75 1.22 33.79 -1.18
C HIS A 75 -0.24 33.89 -1.63
N PHE A 76 -0.64 33.01 -2.55
CA PHE A 76 -2.02 32.92 -3.03
C PHE A 76 -2.59 31.54 -2.74
N VAL A 77 -3.76 31.48 -2.08
CA VAL A 77 -4.51 30.24 -1.87
C VAL A 77 -5.65 30.19 -2.87
N LEU A 78 -5.57 29.32 -3.88
CA LEU A 78 -6.65 29.10 -4.86
C LEU A 78 -7.71 28.17 -4.23
N VAL A 79 -8.93 28.70 -4.11
CA VAL A 79 -10.04 27.99 -3.44
C VAL A 79 -11.07 27.48 -4.43
N ASP A 80 -11.39 28.26 -5.47
CA ASP A 80 -12.42 27.88 -6.46
C ASP A 80 -12.16 28.56 -7.82
N VAL A 81 -12.74 27.99 -8.89
CA VAL A 81 -12.78 28.61 -10.22
C VAL A 81 -14.21 28.57 -10.73
N ASP A 82 -14.88 29.70 -10.74
CA ASP A 82 -16.29 29.84 -11.00
C ASP A 82 -16.64 30.44 -12.35
N SER A 83 -17.79 30.01 -12.92
CA SER A 83 -18.38 30.62 -14.14
C SER A 83 -19.15 31.91 -13.80
N HIS A 84 -19.06 32.89 -14.70
CA HIS A 84 -19.71 34.20 -14.53
C HIS A 84 -21.25 34.17 -14.65
N ASP A 85 -21.85 33.05 -15.10
CA ASP A 85 -23.29 32.92 -15.33
C ASP A 85 -24.01 32.40 -14.07
N GLU A 86 -24.88 33.24 -13.50
CA GLU A 86 -25.67 33.00 -12.27
C GLU A 86 -26.76 31.89 -12.41
N GLY A 87 -26.78 31.15 -13.52
CA GLY A 87 -27.91 30.24 -13.87
C GLY A 87 -27.84 28.80 -13.35
N ASN A 88 -26.71 28.30 -12.85
CA ASN A 88 -26.56 26.91 -12.41
C ASN A 88 -26.18 26.81 -10.92
N VAL A 89 -27.19 26.88 -10.05
CA VAL A 89 -27.03 26.64 -8.61
C VAL A 89 -26.87 25.13 -8.37
N LYS A 90 -25.64 24.66 -8.23
CA LYS A 90 -25.37 23.37 -7.58
C LYS A 90 -25.36 23.57 -6.07
N ALA A 91 -26.08 22.73 -5.33
CA ALA A 91 -26.35 22.85 -3.89
C ALA A 91 -25.12 22.74 -2.95
N GLU A 92 -23.89 22.69 -3.48
CA GLU A 92 -22.64 22.47 -2.72
C GLU A 92 -21.56 23.54 -3.02
N ARG A 93 -21.95 24.74 -3.43
CA ARG A 93 -21.03 25.79 -3.86
C ARG A 93 -20.54 26.62 -2.68
N LEU A 94 -19.23 26.87 -2.58
CA LEU A 94 -18.64 27.81 -1.64
C LEU A 94 -19.09 29.24 -2.02
N ASP A 95 -19.59 30.02 -1.05
CA ASP A 95 -19.88 31.44 -1.25
C ASP A 95 -18.63 32.28 -0.99
N PRO A 96 -17.97 32.83 -2.04
CA PRO A 96 -16.73 33.59 -1.87
C PRO A 96 -16.83 34.77 -0.90
N ALA A 97 -18.04 35.33 -0.76
CA ALA A 97 -18.28 36.47 0.14
C ALA A 97 -18.22 36.06 1.63
N ARG A 98 -18.42 34.78 1.91
CA ARG A 98 -18.54 34.22 3.28
C ARG A 98 -17.34 33.38 3.69
N LEU A 99 -16.35 33.24 2.81
CA LEU A 99 -15.13 32.49 3.09
C LEU A 99 -14.18 33.30 3.97
N ARG A 100 -13.55 32.61 4.92
CA ARG A 100 -12.52 33.17 5.79
C ARG A 100 -11.40 32.16 6.03
N LEU A 101 -10.16 32.62 5.99
CA LEU A 101 -9.01 31.87 6.49
C LEU A 101 -8.73 32.25 7.95
N THR A 102 -8.60 31.24 8.80
CA THR A 102 -8.30 31.41 10.23
C THR A 102 -7.18 30.47 10.66
N VAL A 103 -6.52 30.82 11.77
CA VAL A 103 -5.56 29.93 12.44
C VAL A 103 -6.27 29.23 13.59
N ASN A 104 -6.21 27.91 13.60
CA ASN A 104 -6.75 27.11 14.71
C ASN A 104 -6.00 27.41 16.01
N PRO A 105 -6.70 27.84 17.08
CA PRO A 105 -6.04 28.28 18.31
C PRO A 105 -5.39 27.15 19.11
N VAL A 106 -5.78 25.88 18.86
CA VAL A 106 -5.28 24.71 19.59
C VAL A 106 -4.03 24.12 18.93
N ASN A 107 -4.01 24.03 17.58
CA ASN A 107 -2.92 23.35 16.86
C ASN A 107 -2.15 24.25 15.90
N GLY A 108 -2.60 25.48 15.67
CA GLY A 108 -1.93 26.46 14.79
C GLY A 108 -2.07 26.19 13.30
N LEU A 109 -2.94 25.26 12.87
CA LEU A 109 -3.22 25.00 11.45
C LEU A 109 -4.05 26.13 10.85
N THR A 110 -3.82 26.42 9.56
CA THR A 110 -4.70 27.29 8.79
C THR A 110 -5.91 26.50 8.31
N GLN A 111 -7.10 27.06 8.52
CA GLN A 111 -8.38 26.48 8.16
C GLN A 111 -9.17 27.42 7.27
N LEU A 112 -9.90 26.87 6.30
CA LEU A 112 -10.89 27.58 5.49
C LEU A 112 -12.28 27.34 6.09
N ILE A 113 -12.92 28.39 6.56
CA ILE A 113 -14.27 28.34 7.12
C ILE A 113 -15.22 29.15 6.25
N GLN A 114 -16.48 28.74 6.21
CA GLN A 114 -17.56 29.53 5.61
C GLN A 114 -18.50 29.97 6.72
N GLU A 115 -18.62 31.29 6.93
CA GLU A 115 -19.48 31.84 7.95
C GLU A 115 -20.97 31.63 7.63
N ASP A 116 -21.81 31.39 8.65
CA ASP A 116 -23.24 31.18 8.48
C ASP A 116 -24.01 32.44 7.99
N ALA A 117 -25.12 32.25 7.31
CA ALA A 117 -25.96 33.37 6.88
C ALA A 117 -26.54 34.14 8.08
N PRO A 118 -26.73 35.48 8.01
CA PRO A 118 -27.36 36.22 9.07
C PRO A 118 -28.76 35.70 9.32
N ALA A 119 -29.22 35.69 10.56
CA ALA A 119 -30.36 35.00 11.14
C ALA A 119 -31.74 35.15 10.42
N ALA A 120 -31.86 35.86 9.32
CA ALA A 120 -33.09 35.99 8.54
C ALA A 120 -33.39 34.77 7.64
N ASP A 121 -32.31 34.00 7.27
CA ASP A 121 -32.46 32.85 6.34
C ASP A 121 -32.35 31.48 7.05
N THR A 122 -32.19 31.49 8.39
CA THR A 122 -31.93 30.27 9.18
C THR A 122 -33.09 29.29 9.27
N VAL A 123 -34.33 29.72 9.08
CA VAL A 123 -35.51 28.85 9.19
C VAL A 123 -35.63 27.91 7.97
N GLU A 124 -35.25 28.37 6.78
CA GLU A 124 -35.27 27.53 5.57
C GLU A 124 -34.04 26.61 5.53
N ALA A 125 -32.87 27.06 6.01
CA ALA A 125 -31.65 26.27 6.07
C ALA A 125 -31.73 25.14 7.13
N GLN A 126 -32.33 25.42 8.29
CA GLN A 126 -32.54 24.38 9.31
C GLN A 126 -33.56 23.33 8.84
N SER A 127 -34.63 23.74 8.17
CA SER A 127 -35.62 22.81 7.62
C SER A 127 -35.05 21.96 6.46
N ALA A 128 -34.13 22.51 5.68
CA ALA A 128 -33.43 21.77 4.61
C ALA A 128 -32.40 20.79 5.17
N SER A 129 -31.68 21.15 6.24
CA SER A 129 -30.76 20.30 6.95
C SER A 129 -31.47 19.14 7.66
N GLU A 130 -32.55 19.42 8.36
CA GLU A 130 -33.40 18.39 9.00
C GLU A 130 -34.06 17.46 7.97
N ALA A 131 -34.49 17.99 6.82
CA ALA A 131 -35.07 17.20 5.74
C ALA A 131 -34.01 16.28 5.09
N LYS A 132 -32.77 16.77 4.97
CA LYS A 132 -31.62 15.98 4.43
C LYS A 132 -31.17 14.89 5.40
N ALA A 133 -31.10 15.17 6.69
CA ALA A 133 -30.84 14.21 7.74
C ALA A 133 -31.93 13.13 7.83
N LYS A 134 -33.20 13.52 7.71
CA LYS A 134 -34.34 12.61 7.71
C LYS A 134 -34.36 11.71 6.47
N SER A 135 -34.07 12.28 5.31
CA SER A 135 -33.94 11.51 4.05
C SER A 135 -32.79 10.51 4.08
N ALA A 136 -31.64 10.87 4.69
CA ALA A 136 -30.50 9.96 4.87
C ALA A 136 -30.84 8.84 5.86
N ALA A 137 -31.50 9.15 6.97
CA ALA A 137 -31.95 8.14 7.94
C ALA A 137 -32.99 7.17 7.34
N GLU A 138 -33.95 7.67 6.55
CA GLU A 138 -34.93 6.83 5.83
C GLU A 138 -34.26 5.95 4.75
N ALA A 139 -33.18 6.43 4.10
CA ALA A 139 -32.44 5.65 3.15
C ALA A 139 -31.63 4.53 3.84
N ALA A 140 -31.01 4.84 5.00
CA ALA A 140 -30.28 3.87 5.82
C ALA A 140 -31.22 2.80 6.39
N GLU A 141 -32.40 3.18 6.88
CA GLU A 141 -33.42 2.26 7.39
C GLU A 141 -33.96 1.32 6.29
N LYS A 142 -34.21 1.85 5.08
CA LYS A 142 -34.61 1.04 3.93
C LYS A 142 -33.50 0.06 3.49
N LEU A 143 -32.23 0.47 3.59
CA LEU A 143 -31.09 -0.40 3.28
C LEU A 143 -30.97 -1.52 4.32
N ALA A 144 -31.09 -1.21 5.60
CA ALA A 144 -31.07 -2.19 6.69
C ALA A 144 -32.24 -3.18 6.61
N ALA A 145 -33.46 -2.68 6.33
CA ALA A 145 -34.63 -3.53 6.15
C ALA A 145 -34.49 -4.48 4.95
N LYS A 146 -33.91 -4.00 3.84
CA LYS A 146 -33.64 -4.82 2.65
C LYS A 146 -32.56 -5.89 2.92
N GLN A 147 -31.57 -5.56 3.74
CA GLN A 147 -30.53 -6.53 4.18
C GLN A 147 -31.12 -7.63 5.10
N GLN A 148 -32.01 -7.27 6.03
CA GLN A 148 -32.72 -8.25 6.87
C GLN A 148 -33.66 -9.17 6.09
N GLU A 149 -34.37 -8.64 5.09
CA GLU A 149 -35.24 -9.42 4.22
C GLU A 149 -34.43 -10.42 3.36
N GLN A 150 -33.26 -10.00 2.87
CA GLN A 150 -32.35 -10.86 2.11
C GLN A 150 -31.68 -11.96 2.97
N ALA A 151 -31.31 -11.63 4.21
CA ALA A 151 -30.81 -12.64 5.17
C ALA A 151 -31.86 -13.70 5.49
N ARG A 152 -33.14 -13.28 5.60
CA ARG A 152 -34.28 -14.19 5.80
C ARG A 152 -34.52 -15.11 4.58
N ALA A 153 -34.42 -14.57 3.38
CA ALA A 153 -34.57 -15.34 2.14
C ALA A 153 -33.47 -16.42 1.99
N LEU A 154 -32.26 -16.15 2.47
CA LEU A 154 -31.15 -17.13 2.50
C LEU A 154 -31.39 -18.26 3.51
N SER A 155 -32.01 -17.98 4.68
CA SER A 155 -32.31 -19.00 5.68
C SER A 155 -33.50 -19.89 5.31
N GLU A 156 -34.36 -19.44 4.39
CA GLU A 156 -35.52 -20.19 3.90
C GLU A 156 -35.23 -21.06 2.66
N ALA A 157 -34.06 -20.89 2.03
CA ALA A 157 -33.58 -21.76 0.95
C ALA A 157 -33.00 -23.05 1.58
N ASP A 158 -33.69 -24.15 1.39
CA ASP A 158 -33.43 -25.47 1.97
C ASP A 158 -31.94 -25.87 2.02
N GLY A 159 -31.40 -26.02 3.21
CA GLY A 159 -30.17 -26.78 3.50
C GLY A 159 -28.86 -26.03 3.53
N VAL A 160 -28.85 -24.69 3.66
CA VAL A 160 -27.68 -23.89 3.86
C VAL A 160 -27.59 -23.44 5.32
N ASP A 161 -26.66 -24.00 6.10
CA ASP A 161 -26.31 -23.48 7.43
C ASP A 161 -25.48 -22.19 7.28
N ALA A 162 -26.16 -21.06 7.01
CA ALA A 162 -25.54 -19.76 7.07
C ALA A 162 -25.52 -19.32 8.54
N VAL A 163 -24.35 -19.30 9.15
CA VAL A 163 -24.17 -18.70 10.46
C VAL A 163 -24.10 -17.19 10.29
N VAL A 164 -25.24 -16.51 10.29
CA VAL A 164 -25.32 -15.06 10.38
C VAL A 164 -25.40 -14.70 11.86
N ALA A 165 -24.32 -14.20 12.43
CA ALA A 165 -24.33 -13.57 13.73
C ALA A 165 -24.65 -12.10 13.58
N ASP A 166 -25.91 -11.74 13.63
CA ASP A 166 -26.37 -10.34 13.68
C ASP A 166 -26.23 -9.85 15.13
N LYS A 167 -25.04 -9.31 15.48
CA LYS A 167 -24.90 -8.51 16.70
C LYS A 167 -25.20 -7.06 16.33
N PRO A 168 -25.96 -6.31 17.15
CA PRO A 168 -26.14 -4.88 16.94
C PRO A 168 -24.76 -4.20 16.91
N LYS A 169 -24.44 -3.53 15.80
CA LYS A 169 -23.19 -2.80 15.64
C LYS A 169 -23.10 -1.70 16.68
N ALA A 170 -21.97 -1.61 17.37
CA ALA A 170 -21.70 -0.52 18.28
C ALA A 170 -21.62 0.81 17.50
N PRO A 171 -22.15 1.93 18.04
CA PRO A 171 -21.99 3.23 17.41
C PRO A 171 -20.51 3.59 17.17
N PRO A 172 -20.18 4.38 16.14
CA PRO A 172 -18.79 4.77 15.83
C PRO A 172 -18.04 5.40 17.00
N ARG A 173 -18.72 6.13 17.87
CA ARG A 173 -18.18 6.78 19.06
C ARG A 173 -17.71 5.83 20.17
N THR A 174 -18.02 4.56 20.10
CA THR A 174 -17.80 3.59 21.19
C THR A 174 -16.35 3.54 21.66
N GLU A 175 -15.38 3.53 20.76
CA GLU A 175 -13.97 3.51 21.13
C GLU A 175 -13.54 4.85 21.75
N MET A 176 -14.07 5.97 21.27
CA MET A 176 -13.81 7.29 21.84
C MET A 176 -14.40 7.43 23.23
N GLU A 177 -15.64 6.94 23.46
CA GLU A 177 -16.27 6.90 24.78
C GLU A 177 -15.53 5.98 25.75
N HIS A 178 -15.04 4.82 25.26
CA HIS A 178 -14.23 3.89 26.06
C HIS A 178 -12.93 4.52 26.54
N ASN A 179 -12.32 5.36 25.73
CA ASN A 179 -11.14 6.13 26.07
C ASN A 179 -11.45 7.39 26.92
N GLY A 180 -12.71 7.62 27.27
CA GLY A 180 -13.16 8.73 28.11
C GLY A 180 -13.22 10.09 27.41
N TYR A 181 -13.19 10.12 26.07
CA TYR A 181 -13.26 11.38 25.32
C TYR A 181 -14.68 11.89 25.20
N THR A 182 -14.78 13.21 25.07
CA THR A 182 -16.02 13.95 24.77
C THR A 182 -15.75 14.93 23.63
N PRO A 183 -16.77 15.43 22.92
CA PRO A 183 -16.59 16.45 21.89
C PRO A 183 -15.77 17.66 22.40
N ALA A 184 -16.07 18.15 23.61
CA ALA A 184 -15.35 19.27 24.19
C ALA A 184 -13.86 18.92 24.47
N SER A 185 -13.57 17.75 25.05
CA SER A 185 -12.19 17.37 25.33
C SER A 185 -11.36 17.17 24.04
N LEU A 186 -11.97 16.66 22.97
CA LEU A 186 -11.29 16.50 21.67
C LEU A 186 -11.05 17.84 20.96
N TYR A 187 -11.95 18.80 21.12
CA TYR A 187 -11.70 20.18 20.68
C TYR A 187 -10.50 20.77 21.43
N ASP A 188 -10.49 20.69 22.75
CA ASP A 188 -9.41 21.26 23.59
C ASP A 188 -8.04 20.60 23.32
N GLU A 189 -8.03 19.31 22.96
CA GLU A 189 -6.78 18.55 22.78
C GLU A 189 -6.25 18.57 21.35
N LEU A 190 -7.13 18.55 20.34
CA LEU A 190 -6.75 18.45 18.93
C LEU A 190 -7.15 19.67 18.11
N GLY A 191 -8.16 20.43 18.53
CA GLY A 191 -8.71 21.56 17.76
C GLY A 191 -9.64 21.14 16.63
N VAL A 192 -10.20 19.91 16.66
CA VAL A 192 -11.21 19.46 15.71
C VAL A 192 -12.49 20.26 15.89
N ASP A 193 -13.15 20.64 14.78
CA ASP A 193 -14.36 21.47 14.82
C ASP A 193 -15.45 20.86 15.73
N GLN A 194 -16.00 21.66 16.62
CA GLN A 194 -16.95 21.20 17.63
C GLN A 194 -18.27 20.72 17.00
N ALA A 195 -18.75 21.38 15.94
CA ALA A 195 -19.99 20.98 15.29
C ALA A 195 -19.82 19.64 14.57
N LEU A 196 -18.63 19.40 13.96
CA LEU A 196 -18.29 18.11 13.38
C LEU A 196 -18.22 17.02 14.45
N LEU A 197 -17.56 17.26 15.58
CA LEU A 197 -17.49 16.31 16.70
C LEU A 197 -18.89 15.97 17.25
N GLU A 198 -19.75 16.97 17.42
CA GLU A 198 -21.13 16.74 17.87
C GLU A 198 -21.95 15.94 16.84
N ALA A 199 -21.70 16.13 15.53
CA ALA A 199 -22.37 15.34 14.48
C ALA A 199 -21.87 13.89 14.53
N VAL A 200 -20.57 13.65 14.70
CA VAL A 200 -19.97 12.32 14.88
C VAL A 200 -20.55 11.62 16.13
N TRP A 201 -20.76 12.35 17.22
CA TRP A 201 -21.35 11.79 18.45
C TRP A 201 -22.82 11.37 18.29
N ARG A 202 -23.54 12.01 17.38
CA ARG A 202 -24.94 11.65 17.06
C ARG A 202 -25.04 10.50 16.07
N ALA A 203 -23.97 10.18 15.34
CA ALA A 203 -23.99 9.10 14.36
C ALA A 203 -24.19 7.74 15.06
N GLU A 204 -25.25 7.05 14.64
CA GLU A 204 -25.63 5.74 15.17
C GLU A 204 -25.05 4.58 14.33
N SER A 205 -24.57 4.90 13.13
CA SER A 205 -24.03 3.94 12.19
C SER A 205 -22.77 4.44 11.50
N GLU A 206 -21.95 3.51 11.05
CA GLU A 206 -20.77 3.78 10.24
C GLU A 206 -21.11 4.46 8.91
N ALA A 207 -22.25 4.10 8.30
CA ALA A 207 -22.72 4.75 7.08
C ALA A 207 -23.00 6.24 7.29
N GLU A 208 -23.56 6.61 8.45
CA GLU A 208 -23.73 8.00 8.84
C GLU A 208 -22.39 8.69 9.09
N LEU A 209 -21.46 8.03 9.80
CA LEU A 209 -20.12 8.56 9.98
C LEU A 209 -19.42 8.80 8.64
N GLN A 210 -19.48 7.83 7.73
CA GLN A 210 -18.87 7.97 6.41
C GLN A 210 -19.52 9.09 5.59
N LEU A 211 -20.83 9.29 5.68
CA LEU A 211 -21.49 10.43 5.04
C LEU A 211 -21.00 11.76 5.60
N LEU A 212 -20.77 11.86 6.90
CA LEU A 212 -20.22 13.06 7.53
C LEU A 212 -18.77 13.33 7.08
N LEU A 213 -17.96 12.26 6.98
CA LEU A 213 -16.54 12.36 6.66
C LEU A 213 -16.24 12.33 5.15
N ASN A 214 -17.09 11.76 4.29
CA ASN A 214 -16.85 11.64 2.84
C ASN A 214 -17.06 12.95 2.06
N ALA A 215 -17.58 13.98 2.69
CA ALA A 215 -17.79 15.24 2.00
C ALA A 215 -16.49 15.83 1.45
N ARG A 216 -15.37 15.72 2.20
CA ARG A 216 -14.01 16.13 1.78
C ARG A 216 -12.96 15.54 2.73
N PRO A 217 -11.82 14.99 2.23
CA PRO A 217 -10.73 14.57 3.10
C PRO A 217 -10.07 15.81 3.72
N THR A 218 -10.08 15.91 5.03
CA THR A 218 -9.40 16.96 5.82
C THR A 218 -8.58 16.30 6.94
N TRP A 219 -7.67 17.05 7.57
CA TRP A 219 -6.95 16.55 8.73
C TRP A 219 -7.90 16.17 9.88
N GLU A 220 -9.03 16.86 10.02
CA GLU A 220 -10.05 16.56 11.04
C GLU A 220 -10.71 15.20 10.80
N HIS A 221 -10.98 14.86 9.54
CA HIS A 221 -11.50 13.54 9.19
C HIS A 221 -10.51 12.44 9.56
N ASP A 222 -9.23 12.60 9.24
CA ASP A 222 -8.21 11.62 9.60
C ASP A 222 -8.02 11.52 11.11
N ALA A 223 -8.11 12.63 11.84
CA ALA A 223 -8.11 12.63 13.30
C ALA A 223 -9.29 11.82 13.86
N ILE A 224 -10.51 12.06 13.37
CA ILE A 224 -11.72 11.34 13.79
C ILE A 224 -11.60 9.85 13.45
N LEU A 225 -11.17 9.51 12.24
CA LEU A 225 -10.99 8.11 11.83
C LEU A 225 -9.96 7.40 12.72
N GLY A 226 -8.87 8.06 13.08
CA GLY A 226 -7.90 7.54 14.05
C GLY A 226 -8.54 7.26 15.41
N LEU A 227 -9.31 8.21 15.96
CA LEU A 227 -9.99 8.06 17.23
C LEU A 227 -11.05 6.95 17.22
N VAL A 228 -11.84 6.85 16.16
CA VAL A 228 -12.83 5.78 15.95
C VAL A 228 -12.13 4.42 15.81
N ALA A 229 -10.94 4.36 15.18
CA ALA A 229 -10.11 3.17 15.14
C ALA A 229 -9.43 2.85 16.49
N GLY A 230 -9.68 3.65 17.54
CA GLY A 230 -9.20 3.45 18.91
C GLY A 230 -7.79 3.97 19.16
N TYR A 231 -7.25 4.87 18.32
CA TYR A 231 -6.02 5.60 18.64
C TYR A 231 -6.29 6.59 19.78
N THR A 232 -5.29 6.79 20.62
CA THR A 232 -5.33 7.85 21.62
C THR A 232 -5.11 9.22 20.99
N VAL A 233 -5.48 10.28 21.67
CA VAL A 233 -5.24 11.66 21.24
C VAL A 233 -3.76 11.92 20.94
N ASP A 234 -2.85 11.38 21.76
CA ASP A 234 -1.41 11.54 21.54
C ASP A 234 -0.94 10.79 20.27
N GLU A 235 -1.42 9.56 20.05
CA GLU A 235 -1.13 8.81 18.81
C GLU A 235 -1.66 9.55 17.57
N VAL A 236 -2.86 10.13 17.62
CA VAL A 236 -3.42 10.93 16.53
C VAL A 236 -2.59 12.19 16.29
N ARG A 237 -2.23 12.89 17.38
CA ARG A 237 -1.40 14.10 17.29
C ARG A 237 -0.05 13.81 16.65
N ASP A 238 0.62 12.75 17.08
CA ASP A 238 1.91 12.33 16.55
C ASP A 238 1.79 11.88 15.09
N SER A 239 0.74 11.13 14.73
CA SER A 239 0.53 10.62 13.37
C SER A 239 0.31 11.74 12.36
N LEU A 240 -0.49 12.74 12.72
CA LEU A 240 -0.77 13.91 11.88
C LEU A 240 0.32 14.99 11.97
N GLY A 241 1.24 14.89 12.94
CA GLY A 241 2.25 15.92 13.22
C GLY A 241 1.65 17.23 13.73
N LEU A 242 0.51 17.13 14.44
CA LEU A 242 -0.14 18.29 15.03
C LEU A 242 0.68 18.84 16.20
N LYS A 243 0.77 20.16 16.29
CA LYS A 243 1.32 20.84 17.45
C LYS A 243 0.23 20.97 18.50
N LYS A 244 0.62 20.97 19.78
CA LYS A 244 -0.25 21.44 20.85
C LYS A 244 0.24 22.81 21.27
N LEU A 245 -0.56 23.83 21.07
CA LEU A 245 -0.25 25.19 21.51
C LEU A 245 -0.79 25.42 22.92
N GLU A 246 -0.08 26.24 23.70
CA GLU A 246 -0.59 26.71 25.00
C GLU A 246 -1.80 27.63 24.74
N PRO A 247 -2.84 27.58 25.57
CA PRO A 247 -3.99 28.45 25.45
C PRO A 247 -3.61 29.94 25.35
N GLY A 248 -4.08 30.59 24.28
CA GLY A 248 -3.76 31.99 23.98
C GLY A 248 -2.40 32.21 23.32
N ALA A 249 -1.64 31.16 22.94
CA ALA A 249 -0.32 31.32 22.32
C ALA A 249 -0.39 32.07 20.99
N VAL A 250 -1.46 31.85 20.21
CA VAL A 250 -1.69 32.54 18.93
C VAL A 250 -1.86 34.05 19.18
N GLU A 251 -2.68 34.44 20.16
CA GLU A 251 -2.94 35.85 20.51
C GLU A 251 -1.73 36.54 21.14
N GLN A 252 -0.97 35.81 21.94
CA GLN A 252 0.21 36.32 22.65
C GLN A 252 1.47 36.41 21.79
N SER A 253 1.48 35.77 20.62
CA SER A 253 2.65 35.73 19.71
C SER A 253 3.06 37.13 19.23
N GLY A 254 2.12 38.08 19.17
CA GLY A 254 2.34 39.41 18.60
C GLY A 254 2.69 39.40 17.11
N ALA A 255 2.64 38.25 16.48
CA ALA A 255 2.88 38.09 15.04
C ALA A 255 1.66 38.59 14.25
N ASP A 256 1.93 39.11 13.05
CA ASP A 256 0.87 39.47 12.11
C ASP A 256 0.06 38.24 11.70
N GLU A 257 -1.24 38.41 11.50
CA GLU A 257 -2.17 37.31 11.15
C GLU A 257 -1.73 36.57 9.87
N ASP A 258 -1.24 37.28 8.88
CA ASP A 258 -0.75 36.69 7.61
C ASP A 258 0.47 35.79 7.83
N THR A 259 1.37 36.18 8.75
CA THR A 259 2.53 35.37 9.13
C THR A 259 2.10 34.07 9.81
N LEU A 260 1.07 34.13 10.69
CA LEU A 260 0.53 32.94 11.35
C LEU A 260 -0.17 32.01 10.37
N LEU A 261 -0.94 32.53 9.42
CA LEU A 261 -1.57 31.77 8.36
C LEU A 261 -0.54 31.04 7.49
N LEU A 262 0.52 31.71 7.08
CA LEU A 262 1.59 31.06 6.32
C LEU A 262 2.30 29.97 7.09
N ALA A 263 2.54 30.17 8.38
CA ALA A 263 3.11 29.17 9.28
C ALA A 263 2.17 27.96 9.43
N GLY A 264 0.85 28.19 9.50
CA GLY A 264 -0.17 27.16 9.57
C GLY A 264 -0.26 26.33 8.29
N LEU A 265 -0.22 26.97 7.10
CA LEU A 265 -0.21 26.31 5.79
C LEU A 265 1.01 25.39 5.57
N ARG A 266 2.14 25.68 6.23
CA ARG A 266 3.39 24.89 6.13
C ARG A 266 3.45 23.71 7.10
N GLN A 267 2.45 23.51 7.97
CA GLN A 267 2.41 22.34 8.84
C GLN A 267 2.04 21.07 8.08
N PRO A 268 2.58 19.89 8.45
CA PRO A 268 2.31 18.64 7.73
C PRO A 268 0.82 18.30 7.60
N ALA A 269 0.02 18.51 8.63
CA ALA A 269 -1.41 18.25 8.58
C ALA A 269 -2.19 19.22 7.68
N ALA A 270 -1.69 20.46 7.48
CA ALA A 270 -2.33 21.42 6.59
C ALA A 270 -2.37 20.96 5.13
N GLU A 271 -1.47 20.06 4.72
CA GLU A 271 -1.44 19.52 3.35
C GLU A 271 -2.64 18.63 3.02
N LEU A 272 -3.37 18.16 4.03
CA LEU A 272 -4.66 17.49 3.84
C LEU A 272 -5.75 18.45 3.33
N ASP A 273 -5.65 19.73 3.71
CA ASP A 273 -6.58 20.77 3.34
C ASP A 273 -6.08 21.66 2.21
N PHE A 274 -4.76 21.84 2.11
CA PHE A 274 -4.11 22.75 1.17
C PHE A 274 -2.84 22.14 0.57
N ALA A 275 -2.81 21.94 -0.73
CA ALA A 275 -1.57 21.56 -1.43
C ALA A 275 -0.64 22.77 -1.55
N TYR A 276 0.42 22.82 -0.76
CA TYR A 276 1.39 23.93 -0.76
C TYR A 276 2.47 23.71 -1.83
N VAL A 277 2.78 24.76 -2.61
CA VAL A 277 3.79 24.74 -3.69
C VAL A 277 4.85 25.80 -3.37
N ASP A 278 6.04 25.37 -2.93
CA ASP A 278 7.15 26.24 -2.57
C ASP A 278 7.86 26.81 -3.79
N ASP A 279 8.01 26.01 -4.84
CA ASP A 279 8.75 26.40 -6.05
C ASP A 279 7.78 26.49 -7.23
N VAL A 280 7.58 27.71 -7.74
CA VAL A 280 6.65 27.99 -8.82
C VAL A 280 7.31 27.64 -10.16
N ASP A 281 7.88 26.45 -10.27
CA ASP A 281 8.20 25.94 -11.59
C ASP A 281 6.93 25.54 -12.35
N THR A 282 6.99 25.68 -13.65
CA THR A 282 5.87 25.36 -14.56
C THR A 282 5.45 23.88 -14.43
N GLU A 283 6.29 23.02 -13.93
CA GLU A 283 6.14 21.58 -13.85
C GLU A 283 5.38 21.17 -12.57
N SER A 284 5.71 21.77 -11.42
CA SER A 284 4.99 21.58 -10.16
C SER A 284 3.54 22.09 -10.23
N LEU A 285 3.34 23.26 -10.84
CA LEU A 285 2.00 23.81 -11.11
C LEU A 285 1.21 22.94 -12.08
N ARG A 286 1.82 22.37 -13.13
CA ARG A 286 1.18 21.45 -14.07
C ARG A 286 0.79 20.15 -13.37
N ALA A 287 1.64 19.60 -12.52
CA ALA A 287 1.36 18.40 -11.76
C ALA A 287 0.11 18.57 -10.87
N VAL A 288 0.02 19.67 -10.11
CA VAL A 288 -1.13 19.95 -9.22
C VAL A 288 -2.42 20.21 -10.03
N ILE A 289 -2.36 20.92 -11.14
CA ILE A 289 -3.54 21.26 -11.95
C ILE A 289 -3.99 20.08 -12.82
N SER A 290 -3.06 19.22 -13.28
CA SER A 290 -3.38 18.01 -14.05
C SER A 290 -4.04 16.93 -13.18
N LEU A 291 -3.88 17.00 -11.87
CA LEU A 291 -4.54 16.15 -10.87
C LEU A 291 -6.04 16.46 -10.69
N GLY A 292 -6.63 17.28 -11.56
CA GLY A 292 -8.00 17.83 -11.54
C GLY A 292 -9.17 16.89 -11.25
N ASP A 293 -8.87 15.64 -10.92
CA ASP A 293 -9.74 14.68 -10.27
C ASP A 293 -9.09 14.31 -8.92
N PHE A 294 -9.57 14.93 -7.84
CA PHE A 294 -9.08 14.66 -6.49
C PHE A 294 -9.25 13.20 -6.04
N ASP A 295 -10.04 12.39 -6.75
CA ASP A 295 -10.11 10.93 -6.58
C ASP A 295 -8.82 10.21 -7.03
N GLN A 296 -7.95 10.86 -7.81
CA GLN A 296 -6.59 10.36 -8.10
C GLN A 296 -5.59 10.58 -6.96
N TRP A 297 -5.95 11.34 -5.92
CA TRP A 297 -5.22 11.41 -4.66
C TRP A 297 -5.21 10.08 -3.87
N ARG A 298 -5.56 8.98 -4.48
CA ARG A 298 -5.33 7.62 -3.96
C ARG A 298 -3.84 7.28 -3.77
N VAL A 299 -2.96 8.14 -4.23
CA VAL A 299 -1.53 8.11 -3.88
C VAL A 299 -1.26 9.08 -2.71
N PHE A 300 -2.32 9.47 -1.98
CA PHE A 300 -2.18 10.30 -0.78
C PHE A 300 -1.31 9.57 0.26
N ILE A 301 -0.33 10.29 0.78
CA ILE A 301 0.56 9.78 1.82
C ILE A 301 0.23 10.47 3.15
N HIS A 302 -0.16 9.67 4.13
CA HIS A 302 -0.39 10.15 5.50
C HIS A 302 0.88 10.82 6.06
N PRO A 303 0.80 11.86 6.90
CA PRO A 303 1.98 12.55 7.46
C PRO A 303 3.00 11.62 8.13
N GLU A 304 2.55 10.56 8.82
CA GLU A 304 3.43 9.52 9.36
C GLU A 304 4.21 8.79 8.26
N GLN A 305 3.52 8.38 7.20
CA GLN A 305 4.11 7.71 6.04
C GLN A 305 5.06 8.65 5.28
N ARG A 306 4.72 9.95 5.19
CA ARG A 306 5.54 10.99 4.56
C ARG A 306 6.89 11.14 5.22
N ARG A 307 6.96 11.12 6.55
CA ARG A 307 8.24 11.14 7.29
C ARG A 307 9.18 10.00 6.87
N MET A 308 8.62 8.84 6.51
CA MET A 308 9.39 7.72 5.98
C MET A 308 9.78 7.92 4.51
N ALA A 309 8.88 8.41 3.70
CA ALA A 309 9.11 8.63 2.27
C ALA A 309 10.12 9.76 2.02
N GLU A 310 10.06 10.86 2.79
CA GLU A 310 10.84 12.08 2.53
C GLU A 310 12.07 12.23 3.44
N GLY A 311 12.10 11.60 4.59
CA GLY A 311 13.20 11.72 5.56
C GLY A 311 14.56 11.30 4.99
N ALA A 312 15.62 12.08 5.25
CA ALA A 312 16.99 11.65 4.99
C ALA A 312 17.39 10.55 5.98
N ARG A 313 18.08 9.51 5.51
CA ARG A 313 18.53 8.36 6.31
C ARG A 313 20.01 8.14 6.16
N ASN A 314 20.70 7.88 7.26
CA ASN A 314 22.13 7.52 7.25
C ASN A 314 22.29 6.01 7.04
N GLY A 315 21.92 5.50 5.85
CA GLY A 315 21.98 4.09 5.50
C GLY A 315 20.61 3.53 5.08
N SER A 316 20.54 2.20 5.06
CA SER A 316 19.32 1.47 4.71
C SER A 316 18.20 1.72 5.73
N ALA A 317 16.96 1.81 5.25
CA ALA A 317 15.78 2.05 6.08
C ALA A 317 14.65 1.09 5.68
N ARG A 318 13.71 0.86 6.60
CA ARG A 318 12.63 -0.10 6.42
C ARG A 318 11.29 0.47 6.91
N VAL A 319 10.24 0.21 6.14
CA VAL A 319 8.85 0.35 6.57
C VAL A 319 8.18 -1.01 6.53
N PHE A 320 7.46 -1.37 7.58
CA PHE A 320 6.77 -2.65 7.64
C PHE A 320 5.38 -2.50 8.28
N GLY A 321 4.51 -3.47 8.03
CA GLY A 321 3.14 -3.43 8.54
C GLY A 321 2.22 -4.39 7.80
N GLY A 322 0.97 -4.51 8.23
CA GLY A 322 -0.02 -5.41 7.65
C GLY A 322 -0.53 -4.99 6.27
N ALA A 323 -1.42 -5.80 5.70
CA ALA A 323 -2.11 -5.47 4.45
C ALA A 323 -2.85 -4.14 4.58
N GLY A 324 -2.90 -3.34 3.53
CA GLY A 324 -3.68 -2.10 3.47
C GLY A 324 -3.12 -0.91 4.25
N THR A 325 -1.92 -1.00 4.85
CA THR A 325 -1.30 0.10 5.62
C THR A 325 -0.53 1.12 4.77
N GLY A 326 -0.53 1.00 3.44
CA GLY A 326 0.06 1.97 2.53
C GLY A 326 1.57 1.84 2.28
N LYS A 327 2.21 0.71 2.61
CA LYS A 327 3.65 0.47 2.38
C LYS A 327 4.13 0.75 0.95
N THR A 328 3.39 0.27 -0.04
CA THR A 328 3.66 0.50 -1.47
C THR A 328 3.60 1.99 -1.82
N VAL A 329 2.62 2.72 -1.25
CA VAL A 329 2.51 4.18 -1.41
C VAL A 329 3.77 4.86 -0.88
N VAL A 330 4.24 4.48 0.32
CA VAL A 330 5.50 5.00 0.89
C VAL A 330 6.69 4.70 -0.02
N ALA A 331 6.78 3.49 -0.58
CA ALA A 331 7.88 3.11 -1.49
C ALA A 331 7.88 3.96 -2.77
N VAL A 332 6.72 4.17 -3.40
CA VAL A 332 6.58 4.99 -4.61
C VAL A 332 6.93 6.46 -4.33
N HIS A 333 6.41 7.04 -3.22
CA HIS A 333 6.77 8.39 -2.79
C HIS A 333 8.26 8.51 -2.48
N ARG A 334 8.86 7.47 -1.86
CA ARG A 334 10.29 7.42 -1.58
C ARG A 334 11.12 7.52 -2.85
N ALA A 335 10.81 6.72 -3.85
CA ALA A 335 11.51 6.74 -5.15
C ALA A 335 11.37 8.11 -5.83
N ASN A 336 10.16 8.67 -5.86
CA ASN A 336 9.90 10.00 -6.43
C ASN A 336 10.65 11.11 -5.67
N ASN A 337 10.70 11.06 -4.35
CA ASN A 337 11.44 12.03 -3.53
C ASN A 337 12.96 11.93 -3.75
N LEU A 338 13.50 10.71 -3.81
CA LEU A 338 14.93 10.49 -4.07
C LEU A 338 15.34 11.05 -5.43
N ALA A 339 14.49 10.93 -6.45
CA ALA A 339 14.75 11.45 -7.80
C ALA A 339 14.89 12.98 -7.87
N ARG A 340 14.32 13.71 -6.90
CA ARG A 340 14.40 15.18 -6.79
C ARG A 340 15.60 15.66 -5.98
N ARG A 341 16.37 14.76 -5.34
CA ARG A 341 17.50 15.12 -4.47
C ARG A 341 18.79 15.21 -5.27
N ALA A 342 19.64 16.15 -4.90
CA ALA A 342 21.01 16.19 -5.41
C ALA A 342 21.78 14.93 -4.97
N ILE A 343 22.61 14.40 -5.84
CA ILE A 343 23.49 13.27 -5.55
C ILE A 343 24.55 13.72 -4.53
N PRO A 344 24.69 13.05 -3.37
CA PRO A 344 25.72 13.39 -2.40
C PRO A 344 27.12 13.32 -3.03
N ASN A 345 27.93 14.38 -2.82
CA ASN A 345 29.31 14.51 -3.31
C ASN A 345 29.49 14.65 -4.84
N GLN A 346 28.43 14.91 -5.60
CA GLN A 346 28.59 15.39 -6.98
C GLN A 346 28.39 16.92 -7.03
N PRO A 347 29.09 17.62 -7.93
CA PRO A 347 28.76 19.02 -8.21
C PRO A 347 27.30 19.09 -8.69
N ALA A 348 26.61 20.16 -8.35
CA ALA A 348 25.23 20.39 -8.83
C ALA A 348 25.24 20.25 -10.37
N GLY A 349 24.75 19.12 -10.84
CA GLY A 349 24.66 18.75 -12.25
C GLY A 349 23.22 18.44 -12.61
N ASP A 350 22.89 18.58 -13.89
CA ASP A 350 21.53 18.44 -14.43
C ASP A 350 21.02 16.98 -14.49
N GLU A 351 21.78 15.98 -14.02
CA GLU A 351 21.40 14.58 -14.12
C GLU A 351 20.70 14.10 -12.82
N ALA A 352 19.54 13.48 -12.99
CA ALA A 352 18.82 12.83 -11.90
C ALA A 352 19.60 11.63 -11.33
N PRO A 353 19.46 11.29 -10.02
CA PRO A 353 20.01 10.08 -9.45
C PRO A 353 19.52 8.81 -10.16
N ARG A 354 20.33 7.77 -10.19
CA ARG A 354 19.99 6.44 -10.72
C ARG A 354 19.28 5.64 -9.64
N ILE A 355 17.99 5.40 -9.80
CA ILE A 355 17.14 4.77 -8.79
C ILE A 355 16.55 3.49 -9.33
N LEU A 356 16.71 2.39 -8.57
CA LEU A 356 15.97 1.15 -8.78
C LEU A 356 14.73 1.14 -7.87
N LEU A 357 13.53 1.13 -8.47
CA LEU A 357 12.29 0.80 -7.78
C LEU A 357 11.87 -0.61 -8.21
N THR A 358 11.91 -1.57 -7.29
CA THR A 358 11.74 -2.99 -7.63
C THR A 358 10.79 -3.72 -6.68
N THR A 359 10.29 -4.84 -7.17
CA THR A 359 9.41 -5.76 -6.44
C THR A 359 9.61 -7.20 -6.94
N TYR A 360 8.85 -8.16 -6.38
CA TYR A 360 9.05 -9.58 -6.66
C TYR A 360 8.53 -10.02 -8.05
N THR A 361 7.31 -9.62 -8.44
CA THR A 361 6.70 -10.09 -9.70
C THR A 361 6.58 -8.99 -10.75
N LYS A 362 6.50 -9.41 -12.03
CA LYS A 362 6.29 -8.49 -13.16
C LYS A 362 4.97 -7.71 -13.05
N GLY A 363 3.89 -8.36 -12.57
CA GLY A 363 2.59 -7.71 -12.38
C GLY A 363 2.65 -6.60 -11.32
N LEU A 364 3.32 -6.87 -10.18
CA LEU A 364 3.56 -5.86 -9.15
C LEU A 364 4.39 -4.68 -9.68
N ALA A 365 5.43 -4.96 -10.48
CA ALA A 365 6.25 -3.90 -11.09
C ALA A 365 5.43 -3.01 -12.05
N GLN A 366 4.49 -3.57 -12.79
CA GLN A 366 3.56 -2.81 -13.62
C GLN A 366 2.64 -1.92 -12.75
N GLY A 367 2.18 -2.44 -11.61
CA GLY A 367 1.43 -1.68 -10.62
C GLY A 367 2.22 -0.49 -10.05
N LEU A 368 3.50 -0.70 -9.72
CA LEU A 368 4.40 0.36 -9.27
C LEU A 368 4.60 1.45 -10.34
N LYS A 369 4.78 1.05 -11.61
CA LYS A 369 4.87 2.00 -12.74
C LYS A 369 3.61 2.85 -12.87
N TYR A 370 2.45 2.20 -12.76
CA TYR A 370 1.17 2.90 -12.82
C TYR A 370 1.02 3.91 -11.66
N GLN A 371 1.31 3.49 -10.44
CA GLN A 371 1.24 4.38 -9.26
C GLN A 371 2.24 5.53 -9.34
N LEU A 372 3.48 5.27 -9.79
CA LEU A 372 4.49 6.30 -9.96
C LEU A 372 4.07 7.33 -11.02
N ASN A 373 3.52 6.89 -12.16
CA ASN A 373 3.00 7.77 -13.20
C ASN A 373 1.78 8.57 -12.73
N THR A 374 0.93 7.98 -11.87
CA THR A 374 -0.21 8.68 -11.28
C THR A 374 0.26 9.73 -10.28
N LEU A 375 1.28 9.41 -9.47
CA LEU A 375 1.86 10.35 -8.51
C LEU A 375 2.58 11.51 -9.19
N ASN A 376 3.37 11.22 -10.20
CA ASN A 376 4.16 12.20 -10.93
C ASN A 376 4.33 11.77 -12.40
N PRO A 377 3.46 12.23 -13.32
CA PRO A 377 3.56 11.93 -14.75
C PRO A 377 4.89 12.38 -15.40
N HIS A 378 5.58 13.33 -14.76
CA HIS A 378 6.84 13.92 -15.26
C HIS A 378 8.07 13.46 -14.47
N HIS A 379 7.96 12.36 -13.70
CA HIS A 379 9.13 11.83 -13.00
C HIS A 379 10.25 11.48 -14.01
N PRO A 380 11.51 11.65 -13.64
CA PRO A 380 12.61 11.26 -14.51
C PRO A 380 12.63 9.73 -14.64
N ALA A 381 12.17 9.21 -15.79
CA ALA A 381 12.13 7.77 -16.07
C ALA A 381 13.43 7.33 -16.72
N ALA A 382 14.07 6.27 -16.18
CA ALA A 382 15.20 5.61 -16.83
C ALA A 382 14.69 4.57 -17.85
N GLU A 383 15.21 4.59 -19.07
CA GLU A 383 14.84 3.64 -20.13
C GLU A 383 15.53 2.29 -19.98
N SER A 384 16.71 2.26 -19.35
CA SER A 384 17.50 1.07 -19.10
C SER A 384 18.21 1.10 -17.75
N LEU A 385 18.66 -0.06 -17.32
CA LEU A 385 19.35 -0.28 -16.05
C LEU A 385 20.60 0.60 -15.94
N GLY A 386 20.72 1.35 -14.84
CA GLY A 386 21.86 2.19 -14.54
C GLY A 386 21.89 3.57 -15.23
N GLN A 387 20.82 3.94 -15.96
CA GLN A 387 20.66 5.30 -16.45
C GLN A 387 20.09 6.22 -15.36
N PRO A 388 20.33 7.56 -15.46
CA PRO A 388 19.72 8.54 -14.60
C PRO A 388 18.19 8.47 -14.63
N GLY A 389 17.55 8.65 -13.47
CA GLY A 389 16.11 8.53 -13.31
C GLY A 389 15.68 7.27 -12.57
N ILE A 390 14.37 7.01 -12.53
CA ILE A 390 13.77 5.86 -11.84
C ILE A 390 13.55 4.72 -12.84
N TRP A 391 14.28 3.63 -12.65
CA TRP A 391 14.03 2.39 -13.38
C TRP A 391 13.14 1.47 -12.55
N VAL A 392 11.98 1.09 -13.10
CA VAL A 392 10.97 0.27 -12.43
C VAL A 392 10.84 -1.07 -13.12
N ASP A 393 11.20 -2.17 -12.46
CA ASP A 393 10.93 -3.54 -12.93
C ASP A 393 11.00 -4.54 -11.76
N ASN A 394 10.66 -5.81 -12.00
CA ASN A 394 10.89 -6.86 -11.01
C ASN A 394 12.38 -7.22 -10.92
N VAL A 395 12.78 -7.73 -9.76
CA VAL A 395 14.20 -8.02 -9.47
C VAL A 395 14.83 -9.01 -10.47
N ASP A 396 14.11 -10.02 -10.92
CA ASP A 396 14.62 -10.99 -11.90
C ASP A 396 14.88 -10.36 -13.27
N ALA A 397 14.14 -9.33 -13.67
CA ALA A 397 14.40 -8.57 -14.89
C ALA A 397 15.74 -7.79 -14.76
N ALA A 398 15.99 -7.20 -13.59
CA ALA A 398 17.26 -6.53 -13.32
C ALA A 398 18.44 -7.50 -13.38
N VAL A 399 18.32 -8.66 -12.70
CA VAL A 399 19.32 -9.73 -12.73
C VAL A 399 19.61 -10.17 -14.17
N ARG A 400 18.56 -10.45 -14.94
CA ARG A 400 18.68 -10.85 -16.35
C ARG A 400 19.41 -9.81 -17.18
N GLN A 401 19.09 -8.53 -17.00
CA GLN A 401 19.72 -7.44 -17.75
C GLN A 401 21.21 -7.31 -17.43
N VAL A 402 21.59 -7.43 -16.15
CA VAL A 402 23.00 -7.48 -15.71
C VAL A 402 23.73 -8.63 -16.37
N LEU A 403 23.18 -9.85 -16.30
CA LEU A 403 23.84 -11.04 -16.86
C LEU A 403 23.91 -11.02 -18.38
N THR A 404 22.94 -10.44 -19.07
CA THR A 404 22.93 -10.29 -20.53
C THR A 404 23.97 -9.27 -20.99
N SER A 405 24.19 -8.22 -20.20
CA SER A 405 25.20 -7.18 -20.51
C SER A 405 26.61 -7.55 -20.07
N ALA A 406 26.78 -8.65 -19.31
CA ALA A 406 28.07 -9.03 -18.74
C ALA A 406 29.01 -9.65 -19.80
N ALA A 407 30.30 -9.32 -19.70
CA ALA A 407 31.32 -9.98 -20.51
C ALA A 407 31.51 -11.44 -20.03
N PRO A 408 31.88 -12.38 -20.94
CA PRO A 408 32.04 -13.79 -20.58
C PRO A 408 32.99 -14.02 -19.40
N HIS A 409 34.05 -13.25 -19.29
CA HIS A 409 35.03 -13.38 -18.19
C HIS A 409 34.47 -12.90 -16.85
N GLU A 410 33.55 -11.90 -16.83
CA GLU A 410 32.83 -11.45 -15.63
C GLU A 410 31.92 -12.57 -15.13
N VAL A 411 31.14 -13.18 -16.06
CA VAL A 411 30.23 -14.28 -15.75
C VAL A 411 30.98 -15.51 -15.24
N GLU A 412 32.13 -15.86 -15.86
CA GLU A 412 32.96 -16.97 -15.44
C GLU A 412 33.57 -16.76 -14.04
N ALA A 413 34.06 -15.55 -13.76
CA ALA A 413 34.54 -15.20 -12.42
C ALA A 413 33.44 -15.26 -11.38
N ALA A 414 32.24 -14.74 -11.69
CA ALA A 414 31.07 -14.73 -10.83
C ALA A 414 30.56 -16.17 -10.55
N THR A 415 30.38 -17.00 -11.58
CA THR A 415 29.94 -18.39 -11.40
C THR A 415 30.91 -19.20 -10.60
N LYS A 416 32.23 -18.98 -10.77
CA LYS A 416 33.25 -19.63 -9.94
C LYS A 416 33.14 -19.26 -8.46
N ARG A 417 32.78 -18.02 -8.14
CA ARG A 417 32.55 -17.56 -6.75
C ARG A 417 31.30 -18.18 -6.13
N VAL A 418 30.26 -18.40 -6.93
CA VAL A 418 28.96 -18.90 -6.42
C VAL A 418 28.88 -20.43 -6.43
N LEU A 419 29.38 -21.07 -7.48
CA LEU A 419 29.26 -22.52 -7.71
C LEU A 419 30.56 -23.32 -7.51
N GLY A 420 31.71 -22.65 -7.29
CA GLY A 420 33.02 -23.28 -7.26
C GLY A 420 33.59 -23.58 -8.64
N LEU A 421 32.80 -23.54 -9.71
CA LEU A 421 33.19 -23.77 -11.10
C LEU A 421 32.78 -22.60 -11.97
N GLY A 422 33.59 -22.21 -12.94
CA GLY A 422 33.34 -21.13 -13.86
C GLY A 422 32.49 -21.56 -15.06
N ALA A 423 31.49 -20.77 -15.43
CA ALA A 423 30.73 -20.89 -16.68
C ALA A 423 30.72 -19.51 -17.37
N PRO A 424 31.18 -19.36 -18.61
CA PRO A 424 31.34 -18.07 -19.27
C PRO A 424 29.98 -17.48 -19.77
N ARG A 425 28.93 -18.28 -19.78
CA ARG A 425 27.58 -17.90 -20.17
C ARG A 425 26.58 -18.67 -19.34
N VAL A 426 25.51 -18.00 -18.94
CA VAL A 426 24.45 -18.59 -18.12
C VAL A 426 23.07 -18.22 -18.64
N ARG A 427 22.10 -19.11 -18.41
CA ARG A 427 20.67 -18.92 -18.70
C ARG A 427 19.83 -19.63 -17.63
N PRO A 428 18.58 -19.22 -17.41
CA PRO A 428 17.75 -19.89 -16.42
C PRO A 428 17.33 -21.29 -16.92
N TYR A 429 17.22 -22.24 -16.00
CA TYR A 429 16.48 -23.49 -16.25
C TYR A 429 15.00 -23.21 -16.46
N LEU A 430 14.34 -24.03 -17.29
CA LEU A 430 12.89 -24.18 -17.24
C LEU A 430 12.50 -24.91 -15.94
N GLU A 431 11.33 -24.63 -15.40
CA GLU A 431 10.87 -25.17 -14.10
C GLU A 431 10.96 -26.70 -14.03
N ARG A 432 10.51 -27.37 -15.09
CA ARG A 432 10.57 -28.84 -15.18
C ARG A 432 11.99 -29.40 -15.20
N ASP A 433 12.88 -28.74 -15.92
CA ASP A 433 14.27 -29.20 -16.05
C ASP A 433 15.04 -28.96 -14.73
N ALA A 434 14.71 -27.90 -14.03
CA ALA A 434 15.24 -27.61 -12.69
C ALA A 434 14.87 -28.69 -11.67
N GLU A 435 13.63 -29.17 -11.67
CA GLU A 435 13.17 -30.26 -10.80
C GLU A 435 13.90 -31.56 -11.08
N GLN A 436 14.10 -31.89 -12.36
CA GLN A 436 14.86 -33.09 -12.78
C GLN A 436 16.32 -33.08 -12.29
N VAL A 437 16.99 -31.92 -12.25
CA VAL A 437 18.35 -31.80 -11.71
C VAL A 437 18.40 -32.21 -10.24
N TRP A 438 17.40 -31.75 -9.44
CA TRP A 438 17.30 -32.10 -8.03
C TRP A 438 17.01 -33.60 -7.83
N GLU A 439 16.08 -34.17 -8.60
CA GLU A 439 15.74 -35.58 -8.53
C GLU A 439 16.93 -36.46 -8.85
N THR A 440 17.64 -36.17 -9.94
CA THR A 440 18.85 -36.93 -10.34
C THR A 440 19.96 -36.85 -9.29
N ALA A 441 20.19 -35.68 -8.72
CA ALA A 441 21.21 -35.51 -7.65
C ALA A 441 20.81 -36.22 -6.36
N LEU A 442 19.54 -36.29 -6.01
CA LEU A 442 19.04 -37.01 -4.87
C LEU A 442 19.13 -38.52 -5.06
N GLU A 443 18.76 -39.05 -6.24
CA GLU A 443 18.85 -40.46 -6.58
C GLU A 443 20.30 -40.97 -6.50
N ALA A 444 21.29 -40.16 -6.93
CA ALA A 444 22.71 -40.49 -6.86
C ALA A 444 23.27 -40.46 -5.43
N ALA A 445 22.64 -39.77 -4.50
CA ALA A 445 23.07 -39.61 -3.12
C ALA A 445 22.47 -40.69 -2.21
N SER A 446 22.89 -41.90 -2.30
CA SER A 446 22.62 -43.06 -1.47
C SER A 446 21.35 -43.07 -0.53
N ASP A 447 20.77 -44.26 -0.36
CA ASP A 447 19.62 -44.59 0.52
C ASP A 447 19.81 -44.27 2.04
N ASP A 448 20.96 -43.70 2.40
CA ASP A 448 21.36 -43.40 3.78
C ASP A 448 20.72 -42.10 4.36
N LEU A 449 20.02 -41.28 3.57
CA LEU A 449 19.33 -40.07 4.06
C LEU A 449 17.94 -40.41 4.58
N PRO A 450 17.58 -39.95 5.79
CA PRO A 450 16.21 -40.05 6.26
C PRO A 450 15.22 -39.37 5.31
N ARG A 451 14.02 -39.92 5.14
CA ARG A 451 12.98 -39.38 4.26
C ARG A 451 12.65 -37.90 4.52
N SER A 452 12.68 -37.49 5.79
CA SER A 452 12.47 -36.08 6.20
C SER A 452 13.53 -35.10 5.67
N ILE A 453 14.67 -35.60 5.19
CA ILE A 453 15.79 -34.83 4.62
C ILE A 453 15.93 -35.13 3.12
N ALA A 454 15.64 -36.38 2.71
CA ALA A 454 15.67 -36.84 1.33
C ALA A 454 14.42 -36.40 0.53
N ASN A 455 14.11 -35.10 0.56
CA ASN A 455 13.01 -34.54 -0.24
C ASN A 455 13.43 -33.18 -0.85
N LEU A 456 12.82 -32.86 -1.97
CA LEU A 456 13.18 -31.64 -2.74
C LEU A 456 12.95 -30.37 -1.95
N THR A 457 11.89 -30.29 -1.19
CA THR A 457 11.56 -29.10 -0.37
C THR A 457 12.68 -28.79 0.63
N PHE A 458 13.13 -29.79 1.39
CA PHE A 458 14.22 -29.62 2.33
C PHE A 458 15.53 -29.21 1.63
N LEU A 459 15.88 -29.89 0.52
CA LEU A 459 17.13 -29.66 -0.20
C LEU A 459 17.17 -28.28 -0.86
N GLN A 460 16.09 -27.85 -1.49
CA GLN A 460 15.99 -26.52 -2.10
C GLN A 460 16.10 -25.42 -1.04
N GLN A 461 15.40 -25.57 0.07
CA GLN A 461 15.48 -24.63 1.18
C GLN A 461 16.87 -24.59 1.83
N GLU A 462 17.55 -25.74 1.96
CA GLU A 462 18.94 -25.81 2.45
C GLU A 462 19.91 -25.12 1.49
N TYR A 463 19.72 -25.33 0.19
CA TYR A 463 20.50 -24.67 -0.85
C TYR A 463 20.36 -23.16 -0.79
N GLU A 464 19.14 -22.63 -0.78
CA GLU A 464 18.89 -21.19 -0.77
C GLU A 464 19.27 -20.54 0.56
N GLY A 465 18.80 -21.12 1.69
CA GLY A 465 18.93 -20.51 3.01
C GLY A 465 20.31 -20.68 3.65
N VAL A 466 21.10 -21.71 3.24
CA VAL A 466 22.40 -22.00 3.82
C VAL A 466 23.52 -21.88 2.80
N VAL A 467 23.45 -22.58 1.67
CA VAL A 467 24.53 -22.63 0.68
C VAL A 467 24.66 -21.28 -0.03
N LEU A 468 23.61 -20.80 -0.70
CA LEU A 468 23.64 -19.51 -1.40
C LEU A 468 23.72 -18.34 -0.42
N ALA A 469 22.94 -18.38 0.69
CA ALA A 469 22.98 -17.34 1.70
C ALA A 469 24.37 -17.21 2.38
N GLY A 470 25.09 -18.31 2.52
CA GLY A 470 26.43 -18.36 3.11
C GLY A 470 27.58 -18.27 2.10
N GLN A 471 27.31 -18.27 0.79
CA GLN A 471 28.32 -18.39 -0.28
C GLN A 471 29.23 -19.61 -0.10
N VAL A 472 28.64 -20.73 0.24
CA VAL A 472 29.36 -21.98 0.54
C VAL A 472 29.69 -22.71 -0.75
N THR A 473 30.97 -22.94 -1.01
CA THR A 473 31.48 -23.64 -2.21
C THR A 473 32.23 -24.91 -1.92
N SER A 474 32.40 -25.27 -0.63
CA SER A 474 33.15 -26.47 -0.22
C SER A 474 32.49 -27.19 0.97
N LEU A 475 32.70 -28.50 1.06
CA LEU A 475 32.31 -29.32 2.21
C LEU A 475 32.85 -28.76 3.53
N ALA A 476 34.08 -28.25 3.52
CA ALA A 476 34.74 -27.73 4.72
C ALA A 476 34.01 -26.51 5.29
N GLU A 477 33.54 -25.64 4.44
CA GLU A 477 32.70 -24.47 4.78
C GLU A 477 31.31 -24.93 5.25
N TYR A 478 30.64 -25.82 4.51
CA TYR A 478 29.32 -26.33 4.85
C TYR A 478 29.28 -27.01 6.22
N LEU A 479 30.33 -27.73 6.59
CA LEU A 479 30.40 -28.36 7.92
C LEU A 479 30.53 -27.37 9.07
N LYS A 480 31.01 -26.16 8.81
CA LYS A 480 31.21 -25.09 9.81
C LYS A 480 30.11 -24.08 9.87
N ILE A 481 29.34 -23.88 8.76
CA ILE A 481 28.34 -22.82 8.69
C ILE A 481 27.19 -23.03 9.67
N ALA A 482 26.75 -21.94 10.30
CA ALA A 482 25.53 -21.94 11.09
C ALA A 482 24.29 -22.03 10.18
N ARG A 483 23.39 -22.96 10.48
CA ARG A 483 22.13 -23.18 9.74
C ARG A 483 21.00 -22.38 10.39
N THR A 484 21.20 -21.08 10.54
CA THR A 484 20.23 -20.19 11.18
C THR A 484 18.92 -20.18 10.39
N GLY A 485 17.79 -20.32 11.08
CA GLY A 485 16.47 -20.36 10.44
C GLY A 485 16.07 -21.74 9.89
N ARG A 486 16.92 -22.77 10.05
CA ARG A 486 16.60 -24.16 9.68
C ARG A 486 16.27 -24.97 10.92
N GLY A 487 14.99 -25.34 11.07
CA GLY A 487 14.51 -26.06 12.22
C GLY A 487 15.05 -27.51 12.32
N THR A 488 15.17 -28.20 11.17
CA THR A 488 15.63 -29.59 11.14
C THR A 488 17.14 -29.69 11.40
N PRO A 489 17.58 -30.25 12.55
CA PRO A 489 19.00 -30.42 12.85
C PRO A 489 19.66 -31.48 11.96
N LEU A 490 20.92 -31.26 11.56
CA LEU A 490 21.72 -32.24 10.82
C LEU A 490 22.95 -32.61 11.62
N ASN A 491 23.20 -33.92 11.82
CA ASN A 491 24.46 -34.42 12.33
C ASN A 491 25.54 -34.37 11.25
N ARG A 492 26.83 -34.62 11.65
CA ARG A 492 27.96 -34.49 10.73
C ARG A 492 27.90 -35.48 9.55
N LYS A 493 27.37 -36.70 9.73
CA LYS A 493 27.19 -37.67 8.64
C LYS A 493 26.15 -37.16 7.65
N GLN A 494 24.99 -36.72 8.15
CA GLN A 494 23.94 -36.15 7.34
C GLN A 494 24.38 -34.91 6.57
N ARG A 495 25.18 -33.99 7.20
CA ARG A 495 25.73 -32.83 6.50
C ARG A 495 26.62 -33.24 5.32
N LYS A 496 27.40 -34.30 5.44
CA LYS A 496 28.22 -34.79 4.32
C LYS A 496 27.37 -35.30 3.17
N LEU A 497 26.31 -36.05 3.47
CA LEU A 497 25.42 -36.57 2.44
C LEU A 497 24.61 -35.46 1.76
N VAL A 498 24.06 -34.53 2.55
CA VAL A 498 23.39 -33.34 1.99
C VAL A 498 24.34 -32.54 1.11
N TRP A 499 25.60 -32.32 1.55
CA TRP A 499 26.58 -31.63 0.74
C TRP A 499 26.88 -32.34 -0.59
N ALA A 500 26.93 -33.65 -0.62
CA ALA A 500 27.12 -34.40 -1.87
C ALA A 500 26.04 -34.11 -2.91
N VAL A 501 24.79 -33.97 -2.46
CA VAL A 501 23.66 -33.53 -3.31
C VAL A 501 23.87 -32.09 -3.76
N MET A 502 24.21 -31.16 -2.83
CA MET A 502 24.44 -29.75 -3.15
C MET A 502 25.56 -29.58 -4.18
N GLU A 503 26.70 -30.28 -3.96
CA GLU A 503 27.85 -30.24 -4.84
C GLU A 503 27.50 -30.75 -6.24
N SER A 504 26.78 -31.86 -6.35
CA SER A 504 26.28 -32.40 -7.62
C SER A 504 25.41 -31.38 -8.36
N VAL A 505 24.42 -30.78 -7.66
CA VAL A 505 23.54 -29.75 -8.22
C VAL A 505 24.34 -28.52 -8.69
N MET A 506 25.28 -28.04 -7.89
CA MET A 506 26.14 -26.90 -8.24
C MET A 506 27.02 -27.19 -9.47
N GLN A 507 27.58 -28.37 -9.53
CA GLN A 507 28.40 -28.82 -10.68
C GLN A 507 27.57 -28.93 -11.96
N THR A 508 26.38 -29.54 -11.88
CA THR A 508 25.47 -29.65 -13.02
C THR A 508 25.08 -28.27 -13.56
N GLN A 509 24.70 -27.33 -12.69
CA GLN A 509 24.40 -25.96 -13.10
C GLN A 509 25.59 -25.29 -13.82
N ALA A 510 26.79 -25.43 -13.30
CA ALA A 510 27.97 -24.85 -13.90
C ALA A 510 28.36 -25.46 -15.25
N VAL A 511 28.28 -26.81 -15.38
CA VAL A 511 28.57 -27.54 -16.60
C VAL A 511 27.55 -27.26 -17.70
N ASP A 512 26.25 -27.24 -17.36
CA ASP A 512 25.19 -26.99 -18.32
C ASP A 512 25.10 -25.50 -18.71
N GLY A 513 25.68 -24.61 -17.92
CA GLY A 513 25.49 -23.16 -18.04
C GLY A 513 24.01 -22.76 -17.85
N GLN A 514 23.23 -23.58 -17.15
CA GLN A 514 21.84 -23.32 -16.79
C GLN A 514 21.74 -23.21 -15.26
N LEU A 515 21.12 -22.15 -14.79
CA LEU A 515 21.06 -21.83 -13.37
C LEU A 515 19.61 -21.79 -12.87
N PHE A 516 19.41 -22.15 -11.63
CA PHE A 516 18.17 -21.84 -10.93
C PHE A 516 18.06 -20.32 -10.70
N TRP A 517 16.84 -19.79 -10.60
CA TRP A 517 16.64 -18.37 -10.40
C TRP A 517 17.36 -17.80 -9.17
N PRO A 518 17.37 -18.45 -7.99
CA PRO A 518 18.14 -17.97 -6.86
C PRO A 518 19.66 -17.93 -7.15
N THR A 519 20.16 -18.90 -7.91
CA THR A 519 21.58 -18.93 -8.35
C THR A 519 21.87 -17.84 -9.37
N MET A 520 20.96 -17.60 -10.33
CA MET A 520 21.07 -16.49 -11.29
C MET A 520 21.25 -15.16 -10.57
N SER A 521 20.46 -14.91 -9.52
CA SER A 521 20.50 -13.67 -8.73
C SER A 521 21.82 -13.55 -7.96
N ALA A 522 22.32 -14.65 -7.39
CA ALA A 522 23.62 -14.68 -6.70
C ALA A 522 24.79 -14.44 -7.68
N VAL A 523 24.75 -15.04 -8.89
CA VAL A 523 25.74 -14.81 -9.94
C VAL A 523 25.68 -13.37 -10.45
N GLY A 524 24.48 -12.82 -10.64
CA GLY A 524 24.28 -11.40 -10.99
C GLY A 524 24.91 -10.44 -9.97
N ALA A 525 24.78 -10.76 -8.68
CA ALA A 525 25.45 -10.01 -7.60
C ALA A 525 26.97 -10.03 -7.75
N GLU A 526 27.55 -11.22 -7.99
CA GLU A 526 29.01 -11.36 -8.15
C GLU A 526 29.51 -10.71 -9.44
N VAL A 527 28.74 -10.67 -10.53
CA VAL A 527 29.10 -9.88 -11.73
C VAL A 527 29.24 -8.40 -11.37
N LEU A 528 28.29 -7.84 -10.60
CA LEU A 528 28.37 -6.45 -10.16
C LEU A 528 29.59 -6.21 -9.24
N ASN A 529 29.87 -7.13 -8.31
CA ASN A 529 31.04 -7.06 -7.45
C ASN A 529 32.34 -7.07 -8.26
N VAL A 530 32.46 -7.96 -9.25
CA VAL A 530 33.61 -8.03 -10.16
C VAL A 530 33.81 -6.73 -10.92
N ARG A 531 32.72 -6.10 -11.39
CA ARG A 531 32.77 -4.77 -12.04
C ARG A 531 33.32 -3.69 -11.13
N VAL A 532 32.83 -3.63 -9.90
CA VAL A 532 33.29 -2.65 -8.90
C VAL A 532 34.74 -2.88 -8.54
N GLU A 533 35.19 -4.13 -8.33
CA GLU A 533 36.58 -4.50 -8.04
C GLU A 533 37.52 -4.10 -9.21
N ASN A 534 37.03 -4.16 -10.44
CA ASN A 534 37.80 -3.75 -11.64
C ASN A 534 37.72 -2.22 -11.91
N GLY A 535 37.24 -1.43 -10.96
CA GLY A 535 37.19 0.03 -11.05
C GLY A 535 35.94 0.59 -11.70
N GLY A 536 34.91 -0.24 -11.94
CA GLY A 536 33.57 0.21 -12.33
C GLY A 536 32.83 0.82 -11.16
N GLY A 537 31.84 1.66 -11.47
CA GLY A 537 30.92 2.23 -10.47
C GLY A 537 29.75 1.29 -10.12
N TYR A 538 29.06 1.61 -9.05
CA TYR A 538 27.78 0.96 -8.73
C TYR A 538 26.71 1.32 -9.78
N THR A 539 25.77 0.40 -9.98
CA THR A 539 24.75 0.56 -11.02
C THR A 539 23.70 1.63 -10.64
N PHE A 540 23.39 1.73 -9.35
CA PHE A 540 22.41 2.68 -8.83
C PHE A 540 22.98 3.50 -7.67
N ASP A 541 22.39 4.65 -7.43
CA ASP A 541 22.66 5.51 -6.28
C ASP A 541 21.71 5.18 -5.12
N HIS A 542 20.49 4.71 -5.45
CA HIS A 542 19.46 4.29 -4.48
C HIS A 542 18.70 3.08 -4.98
N VAL A 543 18.27 2.24 -4.04
CA VAL A 543 17.39 1.09 -4.28
C VAL A 543 16.16 1.18 -3.39
N VAL A 544 14.97 1.06 -3.98
CA VAL A 544 13.68 0.99 -3.27
C VAL A 544 13.02 -0.33 -3.59
N VAL A 545 12.70 -1.10 -2.55
CA VAL A 545 12.15 -2.46 -2.65
C VAL A 545 10.76 -2.51 -2.07
N ASP A 546 9.79 -2.98 -2.84
CA ASP A 546 8.44 -3.29 -2.37
C ASP A 546 8.19 -4.79 -2.33
N GLU A 547 7.29 -5.26 -1.46
CA GLU A 547 6.99 -6.68 -1.21
C GLU A 547 8.24 -7.51 -0.85
N ALA A 548 9.12 -6.93 -0.05
CA ALA A 548 10.46 -7.43 0.24
C ALA A 548 10.48 -8.80 0.96
N GLN A 549 9.40 -9.20 1.64
CA GLN A 549 9.28 -10.46 2.38
C GLN A 549 9.39 -11.71 1.50
N ASP A 550 9.24 -11.59 0.18
CA ASP A 550 9.33 -12.72 -0.75
C ASP A 550 10.71 -12.90 -1.37
N PHE A 551 11.66 -12.02 -1.07
CA PHE A 551 12.97 -12.04 -1.69
C PHE A 551 13.84 -13.13 -1.07
N ASN A 552 14.52 -13.88 -1.92
CA ASN A 552 15.48 -14.91 -1.53
C ASN A 552 16.89 -14.33 -1.28
N ALA A 553 17.80 -15.16 -0.79
CA ALA A 553 19.18 -14.77 -0.49
C ALA A 553 19.94 -14.19 -1.70
N GLY A 554 19.75 -14.77 -2.89
CA GLY A 554 20.36 -14.28 -4.14
C GLY A 554 19.87 -12.86 -4.48
N HIS A 555 18.56 -12.59 -4.32
CA HIS A 555 18.00 -11.24 -4.53
C HIS A 555 18.62 -10.21 -3.58
N TRP A 556 18.73 -10.52 -2.29
CA TRP A 556 19.32 -9.58 -1.33
C TRP A 556 20.82 -9.30 -1.60
N ARG A 557 21.58 -10.32 -2.02
CA ARG A 557 22.96 -10.12 -2.47
C ARG A 557 23.00 -9.21 -3.69
N PHE A 558 22.14 -9.46 -4.67
CA PHE A 558 22.07 -8.68 -5.90
C PHE A 558 21.75 -7.21 -5.61
N LEU A 559 20.72 -6.95 -4.80
CA LEU A 559 20.34 -5.58 -4.44
C LEU A 559 21.44 -4.86 -3.66
N ARG A 560 22.15 -5.56 -2.76
CA ARG A 560 23.28 -4.97 -2.06
C ARG A 560 24.45 -4.63 -3.02
N ALA A 561 24.69 -5.47 -4.01
CA ALA A 561 25.74 -5.23 -5.02
C ALA A 561 25.38 -4.10 -6.02
N CYS A 562 24.11 -3.76 -6.15
CA CYS A 562 23.64 -2.69 -7.04
C CYS A 562 24.03 -1.29 -6.58
N VAL A 563 24.21 -1.04 -5.27
CA VAL A 563 24.36 0.29 -4.68
C VAL A 563 25.47 0.33 -3.63
N ALA A 564 26.19 1.45 -3.52
CA ALA A 564 27.19 1.64 -2.46
C ALA A 564 26.49 1.71 -1.08
N THR A 565 27.21 1.25 -0.04
CA THR A 565 26.74 1.49 1.34
C THR A 565 26.87 2.98 1.68
N GLY A 566 25.79 3.60 2.11
CA GLY A 566 25.79 5.02 2.38
C GLY A 566 24.39 5.60 2.66
N PRO A 567 24.26 6.92 2.75
CA PRO A 567 22.97 7.57 3.00
C PRO A 567 21.93 7.21 1.96
N ASN A 568 20.73 6.80 2.42
CA ASN A 568 19.57 6.45 1.60
C ASN A 568 19.82 5.31 0.58
N ASP A 569 20.76 4.41 0.87
CA ASP A 569 21.18 3.37 -0.07
C ASP A 569 20.05 2.38 -0.43
N ILE A 570 19.44 1.71 0.56
CA ILE A 570 18.35 0.78 0.32
C ILE A 570 17.15 1.15 1.21
N PHE A 571 15.98 1.30 0.59
CA PHE A 571 14.70 1.46 1.28
C PHE A 571 13.83 0.23 1.05
N ILE A 572 13.27 -0.33 2.12
CA ILE A 572 12.57 -1.62 2.11
C ILE A 572 11.15 -1.43 2.62
N ALA A 573 10.17 -1.89 1.84
CA ALA A 573 8.79 -2.04 2.26
C ALA A 573 8.43 -3.53 2.32
N GLU A 574 8.00 -4.02 3.49
CA GLU A 574 7.72 -5.44 3.70
C GLU A 574 6.50 -5.70 4.59
N ASP A 575 5.94 -6.91 4.44
CA ASP A 575 4.89 -7.47 5.30
C ASP A 575 5.23 -8.93 5.61
N SER A 576 5.77 -9.18 6.78
CA SER A 576 6.18 -10.52 7.23
C SER A 576 5.03 -11.53 7.22
N HIS A 577 3.77 -11.06 7.44
CA HIS A 577 2.57 -11.88 7.44
C HIS A 577 2.12 -12.33 6.04
N GLN A 578 2.55 -11.59 5.00
CA GLN A 578 2.28 -11.91 3.59
C GLN A 578 3.41 -12.72 2.91
N ARG A 579 4.31 -13.33 3.69
CA ARG A 579 5.35 -14.20 3.13
C ARG A 579 4.74 -15.54 2.72
N ILE A 580 4.50 -15.69 1.42
CA ILE A 580 3.96 -16.92 0.80
C ILE A 580 5.00 -17.64 -0.04
N TYR A 581 6.13 -17.00 -0.31
CA TYR A 581 7.30 -17.54 -0.98
C TYR A 581 8.53 -17.45 -0.06
N GLY A 582 9.50 -18.32 -0.27
CA GLY A 582 10.79 -18.27 0.41
C GLY A 582 10.76 -18.54 1.94
N GLN A 583 11.85 -18.22 2.58
CA GLN A 583 12.11 -18.39 4.02
C GLN A 583 12.36 -17.03 4.68
N PRO A 584 12.16 -16.89 6.01
CA PRO A 584 12.56 -15.69 6.71
C PRO A 584 14.09 -15.52 6.65
N LEU A 585 14.55 -14.37 6.17
CA LEU A 585 15.96 -14.02 6.04
C LEU A 585 16.26 -12.75 6.82
N THR A 586 17.34 -12.75 7.59
CA THR A 586 17.80 -11.57 8.30
C THR A 586 18.66 -10.70 7.40
N LEU A 587 18.23 -9.47 7.16
CA LEU A 587 18.85 -8.51 6.22
C LEU A 587 20.33 -8.20 6.55
N SER A 588 20.68 -8.17 7.83
CA SER A 588 22.06 -7.90 8.27
C SER A 588 23.09 -8.93 7.75
N ARG A 589 22.65 -10.15 7.43
CA ARG A 589 23.52 -11.19 6.79
C ARG A 589 24.00 -10.77 5.40
N PHE A 590 23.27 -9.86 4.75
CA PHE A 590 23.58 -9.34 3.42
C PHE A 590 24.20 -7.95 3.45
N GLY A 591 24.61 -7.46 4.62
CA GLY A 591 25.19 -6.12 4.77
C GLY A 591 24.13 -4.99 4.73
N ILE A 592 22.85 -5.32 4.96
CA ILE A 592 21.74 -4.36 4.98
C ILE A 592 21.30 -4.17 6.43
N ALA A 593 21.69 -3.05 7.04
CA ALA A 593 21.38 -2.74 8.43
C ALA A 593 20.27 -1.70 8.49
N THR A 594 19.11 -2.07 9.03
CA THR A 594 17.91 -1.21 9.16
C THR A 594 17.59 -0.85 10.60
N ARG A 595 18.22 -1.48 11.58
CA ARG A 595 17.95 -1.29 13.02
C ARG A 595 18.06 0.18 13.42
N GLY A 596 17.03 0.70 14.11
CA GLY A 596 16.92 2.13 14.45
C GLY A 596 16.45 3.03 13.28
N ARG A 597 16.20 2.45 12.10
CA ARG A 597 15.67 3.14 10.91
C ARG A 597 14.48 2.39 10.31
N SER A 598 13.80 1.62 11.16
CA SER A 598 12.58 0.87 10.82
C SER A 598 11.37 1.55 11.44
N GLN A 599 10.26 1.61 10.69
CA GLN A 599 8.98 2.11 11.18
C GLN A 599 7.88 1.12 10.86
N ARG A 600 7.01 0.87 11.84
CA ARG A 600 5.83 0.04 11.71
C ARG A 600 4.61 0.90 11.38
N LEU A 601 3.84 0.49 10.35
CA LEU A 601 2.55 1.08 10.02
C LEU A 601 1.44 0.17 10.54
N THR A 602 0.52 0.70 11.30
CA THR A 602 -0.54 -0.08 11.97
C THR A 602 -1.94 0.27 11.52
N LEU A 603 -2.15 1.47 10.97
CA LEU A 603 -3.46 1.90 10.50
C LEU A 603 -3.71 1.42 9.07
N ASN A 604 -4.80 0.66 8.90
CA ASN A 604 -5.28 0.19 7.61
C ASN A 604 -6.36 1.16 7.08
N TYR A 605 -6.12 1.74 5.93
CA TYR A 605 -7.02 2.67 5.26
C TYR A 605 -7.93 2.00 4.21
N ARG A 606 -7.66 0.73 3.89
CA ARG A 606 -8.25 0.02 2.76
C ARG A 606 -9.41 -0.88 3.16
N THR A 607 -9.12 -1.84 4.00
CA THR A 607 -9.99 -2.97 4.34
C THR A 607 -10.87 -2.59 5.52
N THR A 608 -12.11 -3.05 5.57
CA THR A 608 -12.98 -2.85 6.74
C THR A 608 -12.42 -3.51 8.00
N LYS A 609 -12.81 -3.01 9.19
CA LYS A 609 -12.38 -3.55 10.49
C LYS A 609 -12.68 -5.05 10.57
N GLN A 610 -13.88 -5.47 10.17
CA GLN A 610 -14.33 -6.86 10.20
C GLN A 610 -13.48 -7.77 9.31
N ASN A 611 -13.23 -7.36 8.07
CA ASN A 611 -12.36 -8.12 7.16
C ASN A 611 -10.93 -8.19 7.67
N LEU A 612 -10.41 -7.09 8.24
CA LEU A 612 -9.06 -7.05 8.82
C LEU A 612 -8.96 -7.98 10.03
N GLU A 613 -9.88 -7.87 10.99
CA GLU A 613 -9.91 -8.71 12.20
C GLU A 613 -10.00 -10.18 11.82
N TYR A 614 -10.88 -10.53 10.90
CA TYR A 614 -11.00 -11.90 10.40
C TYR A 614 -9.69 -12.41 9.78
N ALA A 615 -9.09 -11.60 8.90
CA ALA A 615 -7.82 -11.95 8.27
C ALA A 615 -6.69 -12.14 9.31
N LEU A 616 -6.63 -11.28 10.34
CA LEU A 616 -5.66 -11.42 11.43
C LEU A 616 -5.92 -12.66 12.29
N LEU A 617 -7.18 -13.05 12.52
CA LEU A 617 -7.52 -14.29 13.23
C LEU A 617 -7.03 -15.55 12.51
N ILE A 618 -6.97 -15.54 11.16
CA ILE A 618 -6.35 -16.63 10.39
C ILE A 618 -4.88 -16.81 10.78
N LEU A 619 -4.14 -15.74 11.02
CA LEU A 619 -2.73 -15.79 11.41
C LEU A 619 -2.53 -16.25 12.85
N LEU A 620 -3.46 -15.91 13.75
CA LEU A 620 -3.38 -16.24 15.18
C LEU A 620 -3.69 -17.72 15.52
N GLY A 621 -4.19 -18.49 14.59
CA GLY A 621 -4.78 -19.83 14.80
C GLY A 621 -3.86 -20.93 15.34
N GLN A 622 -2.60 -20.69 15.70
CA GLN A 622 -1.71 -21.64 16.39
C GLN A 622 -0.81 -20.93 17.41
N GLU A 623 -0.85 -21.36 18.65
CA GLU A 623 0.07 -20.90 19.70
C GLU A 623 1.53 -21.20 19.32
N GLY A 624 2.41 -20.23 19.48
CA GLY A 624 3.86 -20.39 19.33
C GLY A 624 4.44 -20.14 17.93
N LEU A 625 3.65 -19.75 16.93
CA LEU A 625 4.18 -19.33 15.63
C LEU A 625 4.64 -17.87 15.67
N ALA A 626 5.90 -17.64 15.29
CA ALA A 626 6.48 -16.32 15.13
C ALA A 626 6.57 -15.95 13.64
N TYR A 627 6.11 -14.76 13.30
CA TYR A 627 6.32 -14.16 11.98
C TYR A 627 7.58 -13.30 12.05
N LEU A 628 8.71 -13.85 11.61
CA LEU A 628 9.99 -13.15 11.67
C LEU A 628 10.07 -12.10 10.57
N ASP A 629 10.41 -10.88 10.96
CA ASP A 629 10.64 -9.76 10.06
C ASP A 629 12.08 -9.76 9.48
N GLY A 630 12.42 -8.75 8.67
CA GLY A 630 13.74 -8.62 8.06
C GLY A 630 14.88 -8.36 9.06
N GLU A 631 14.60 -8.04 10.33
CA GLU A 631 15.59 -7.94 11.40
C GLU A 631 15.72 -9.23 12.23
N GLY A 632 14.84 -10.20 11.97
CA GLY A 632 14.76 -11.46 12.70
C GLY A 632 13.95 -11.37 14.00
N ASP A 633 13.26 -10.26 14.21
CA ASP A 633 12.39 -10.04 15.35
C ASP A 633 10.97 -10.55 15.03
N ASN A 634 10.20 -10.91 16.08
CA ASN A 634 8.83 -11.36 15.90
C ASN A 634 7.90 -10.18 15.60
N ASP A 635 7.32 -10.16 14.39
CA ASP A 635 6.30 -9.19 14.00
C ASP A 635 4.94 -9.63 14.54
N SER A 636 4.46 -8.93 15.54
CA SER A 636 3.18 -9.23 16.18
C SER A 636 2.01 -8.80 15.30
N VAL A 637 1.00 -9.65 15.18
CA VAL A 637 -0.28 -9.31 14.53
C VAL A 637 -1.12 -8.33 15.35
N ARG A 638 -0.71 -8.00 16.58
CA ARG A 638 -1.44 -7.08 17.46
C ARG A 638 -1.19 -5.62 17.07
N GLY A 639 -2.20 -4.77 17.31
CA GLY A 639 -2.11 -3.33 17.13
C GLY A 639 -2.51 -2.84 15.74
N TYR A 640 -2.83 -3.74 14.80
CA TYR A 640 -3.43 -3.32 13.53
C TYR A 640 -4.87 -2.87 13.74
N ARG A 641 -5.23 -1.75 13.14
CA ARG A 641 -6.54 -1.11 13.25
C ARG A 641 -7.02 -0.68 11.87
N SER A 642 -8.32 -0.63 11.67
CA SER A 642 -8.89 -0.10 10.43
C SER A 642 -9.74 1.13 10.72
N ALA A 643 -9.63 2.10 9.83
CA ALA A 643 -10.45 3.30 9.82
C ALA A 643 -11.84 3.09 9.18
N ARG A 644 -12.12 1.89 8.64
CA ARG A 644 -13.35 1.57 7.92
C ARG A 644 -14.08 0.42 8.60
N THR A 645 -15.40 0.43 8.59
CA THR A 645 -16.22 -0.72 9.02
C THR A 645 -17.08 -1.23 7.86
N GLY A 646 -17.50 -2.49 7.95
CA GLY A 646 -18.29 -3.16 6.92
C GLY A 646 -19.04 -4.38 7.47
N PRO A 647 -19.62 -5.21 6.62
CA PRO A 647 -20.24 -6.45 7.06
C PRO A 647 -19.19 -7.44 7.57
N ASP A 648 -19.61 -8.32 8.48
CA ASP A 648 -18.77 -9.44 8.90
C ASP A 648 -18.54 -10.40 7.72
N PRO A 649 -17.36 -11.02 7.60
CA PRO A 649 -17.11 -12.04 6.60
C PRO A 649 -18.08 -13.21 6.71
N TYR A 650 -18.53 -13.74 5.58
CA TYR A 650 -19.44 -14.88 5.52
C TYR A 650 -18.67 -16.18 5.29
N LEU A 651 -18.94 -17.21 6.09
CA LEU A 651 -18.54 -18.58 5.80
C LEU A 651 -19.78 -19.41 5.47
N VAL A 652 -19.89 -19.85 4.21
CA VAL A 652 -21.00 -20.65 3.71
C VAL A 652 -20.55 -22.07 3.47
N ARG A 653 -21.18 -23.03 4.20
CA ARG A 653 -20.95 -24.46 4.04
C ARG A 653 -22.00 -25.03 3.11
N VAL A 654 -21.56 -25.84 2.14
CA VAL A 654 -22.42 -26.50 1.16
C VAL A 654 -22.10 -27.99 1.09
N ASN A 655 -23.01 -28.76 0.55
CA ASN A 655 -22.86 -30.22 0.45
C ASN A 655 -22.34 -30.67 -0.91
N SER A 656 -22.31 -29.80 -1.92
CA SER A 656 -21.84 -30.12 -3.26
C SER A 656 -21.24 -28.90 -3.96
N GLU A 657 -20.40 -29.16 -4.99
CA GLU A 657 -19.81 -28.12 -5.85
C GLU A 657 -20.89 -27.32 -6.60
N ALA A 658 -22.00 -27.96 -6.99
CA ALA A 658 -23.11 -27.28 -7.64
C ALA A 658 -23.75 -26.23 -6.71
N GLN A 659 -24.02 -26.58 -5.44
CA GLN A 659 -24.50 -25.61 -4.45
C GLN A 659 -23.48 -24.51 -4.17
N GLU A 660 -22.18 -24.80 -4.28
CA GLU A 660 -21.13 -23.79 -4.13
C GLU A 660 -21.22 -22.75 -5.23
N PHE A 661 -21.51 -23.17 -6.48
CA PHE A 661 -21.75 -22.24 -7.60
C PHE A 661 -23.05 -21.46 -7.45
N ASP A 662 -24.14 -22.07 -6.94
CA ASP A 662 -25.40 -21.35 -6.63
C ASP A 662 -25.14 -20.22 -5.64
N VAL A 663 -24.39 -20.48 -4.57
CA VAL A 663 -24.00 -19.48 -3.56
C VAL A 663 -23.12 -18.40 -4.17
N ALA A 664 -22.11 -18.79 -4.95
CA ALA A 664 -21.21 -17.85 -5.61
C ALA A 664 -21.99 -16.89 -6.53
N ALA A 665 -22.88 -17.45 -7.35
CA ALA A 665 -23.72 -16.69 -8.28
C ALA A 665 -24.65 -15.72 -7.54
N HIS A 666 -25.23 -16.16 -6.42
CA HIS A 666 -26.08 -15.30 -5.58
C HIS A 666 -25.35 -14.06 -5.07
N PHE A 667 -24.19 -14.25 -4.43
CA PHE A 667 -23.40 -13.12 -3.91
C PHE A 667 -22.88 -12.19 -5.01
N ILE A 668 -22.37 -12.74 -6.10
CA ILE A 668 -21.85 -11.96 -7.23
C ILE A 668 -22.97 -11.11 -7.85
N SER A 669 -24.15 -11.69 -8.12
CA SER A 669 -25.29 -10.94 -8.66
C SER A 669 -25.76 -9.84 -7.71
N LYS A 670 -25.85 -10.15 -6.40
CA LYS A 670 -26.17 -9.16 -5.37
C LYS A 670 -25.21 -7.96 -5.39
N TRP A 671 -23.90 -8.21 -5.50
CA TRP A 671 -22.88 -7.16 -5.55
C TRP A 671 -22.98 -6.33 -6.82
N MET A 672 -23.16 -6.97 -7.97
CA MET A 672 -23.28 -6.28 -9.27
C MET A 672 -24.55 -5.40 -9.34
N ASP A 673 -25.63 -5.80 -8.65
CA ASP A 673 -26.90 -5.04 -8.62
C ASP A 673 -26.88 -3.87 -7.65
N SER A 674 -26.04 -3.90 -6.60
CA SER A 674 -26.09 -2.97 -5.47
C SER A 674 -25.18 -1.74 -5.63
N GLU A 675 -24.10 -1.83 -6.40
CA GLU A 675 -23.08 -0.79 -6.49
C GLU A 675 -22.63 -0.53 -7.94
N ARG A 676 -22.21 0.71 -8.25
CA ARG A 676 -21.80 1.11 -9.61
C ARG A 676 -20.36 0.77 -9.98
N ASP A 677 -19.45 0.70 -8.99
CA ASP A 677 -18.00 0.48 -9.23
C ASP A 677 -17.51 -0.76 -8.46
N VAL A 678 -18.03 -1.93 -8.85
CA VAL A 678 -17.72 -3.19 -8.20
C VAL A 678 -16.58 -3.89 -8.93
N HIS A 679 -15.51 -4.22 -8.19
CA HIS A 679 -14.43 -5.08 -8.65
C HIS A 679 -14.47 -6.38 -7.86
N ILE A 680 -14.89 -7.49 -8.50
CA ILE A 680 -15.07 -8.78 -7.84
C ILE A 680 -13.88 -9.71 -8.17
N GLY A 681 -13.28 -10.26 -7.11
CA GLY A 681 -12.26 -11.30 -7.19
C GLY A 681 -12.77 -12.64 -6.68
N VAL A 682 -12.78 -13.68 -7.51
CA VAL A 682 -13.03 -15.06 -7.10
C VAL A 682 -11.71 -15.81 -7.06
N MET A 683 -11.35 -16.34 -5.89
CA MET A 683 -10.05 -16.92 -5.65
C MET A 683 -10.18 -18.40 -5.26
N CYS A 684 -9.38 -19.25 -5.89
CA CYS A 684 -9.31 -20.68 -5.59
C CYS A 684 -7.87 -21.09 -5.23
N ARG A 685 -7.71 -22.30 -4.65
CA ARG A 685 -6.41 -22.76 -4.14
C ARG A 685 -5.46 -23.18 -5.24
N THR A 686 -5.94 -23.79 -6.32
CA THR A 686 -5.11 -24.39 -7.37
C THR A 686 -5.44 -23.86 -8.77
N ARG A 687 -4.47 -23.87 -9.66
CA ARG A 687 -4.67 -23.49 -11.07
C ARG A 687 -5.68 -24.38 -11.80
N GLY A 688 -5.76 -25.67 -11.42
CA GLY A 688 -6.71 -26.61 -12.01
C GLY A 688 -8.18 -26.31 -11.71
N GLN A 689 -8.47 -25.50 -10.69
CA GLN A 689 -9.83 -25.06 -10.36
C GLN A 689 -10.31 -23.89 -11.23
N ILE A 690 -9.39 -23.04 -11.76
CA ILE A 690 -9.75 -21.80 -12.46
C ILE A 690 -10.73 -22.05 -13.61
N SER A 691 -10.44 -22.99 -14.50
CA SER A 691 -11.30 -23.26 -15.65
C SER A 691 -12.70 -23.75 -15.26
N ARG A 692 -12.79 -24.56 -14.18
CA ARG A 692 -14.06 -25.03 -13.64
C ARG A 692 -14.87 -23.89 -13.02
N VAL A 693 -14.20 -23.00 -12.28
CA VAL A 693 -14.85 -21.83 -11.67
C VAL A 693 -15.38 -20.90 -12.75
N VAL A 694 -14.59 -20.61 -13.79
CA VAL A 694 -15.05 -19.78 -14.92
C VAL A 694 -16.25 -20.41 -15.62
N SER A 695 -16.21 -21.73 -15.91
CA SER A 695 -17.35 -22.40 -16.55
C SER A 695 -18.57 -22.45 -15.65
N GLY A 696 -18.40 -22.78 -14.36
CA GLY A 696 -19.52 -22.86 -13.43
C GLY A 696 -20.21 -21.52 -13.21
N LEU A 697 -19.48 -20.41 -13.18
CA LEU A 697 -20.04 -19.05 -13.10
C LEU A 697 -20.76 -18.68 -14.43
N ALA A 698 -20.20 -19.07 -15.57
CA ALA A 698 -20.83 -18.84 -16.88
C ALA A 698 -22.17 -19.60 -17.02
N ASP A 699 -22.27 -20.83 -16.47
CA ASP A 699 -23.53 -21.60 -16.44
C ASP A 699 -24.62 -20.89 -15.62
N HIS A 700 -24.25 -19.98 -14.72
CA HIS A 700 -25.15 -19.13 -13.93
C HIS A 700 -25.29 -17.70 -14.51
N GLY A 701 -24.84 -17.47 -15.77
CA GLY A 701 -24.99 -16.19 -16.47
C GLY A 701 -24.01 -15.09 -16.03
N ILE A 702 -22.93 -15.44 -15.31
CA ILE A 702 -21.92 -14.49 -14.84
C ILE A 702 -20.73 -14.49 -15.82
N ASP A 703 -20.39 -13.29 -16.35
CA ASP A 703 -19.19 -13.11 -17.18
C ASP A 703 -17.94 -13.11 -16.31
N ALA A 704 -17.22 -14.24 -16.28
CA ALA A 704 -16.04 -14.46 -15.48
C ALA A 704 -14.83 -14.78 -16.35
N VAL A 705 -13.69 -14.16 -16.06
CA VAL A 705 -12.46 -14.33 -16.83
C VAL A 705 -11.30 -14.79 -15.93
N ALA A 706 -10.51 -15.73 -16.48
CA ALA A 706 -9.27 -16.16 -15.82
C ALA A 706 -8.23 -15.04 -15.90
N THR A 707 -7.90 -14.44 -14.77
CA THR A 707 -6.98 -13.30 -14.68
C THR A 707 -5.57 -13.78 -14.30
N ARG A 708 -4.56 -13.28 -15.02
CA ARG A 708 -3.14 -13.55 -14.75
C ARG A 708 -2.37 -12.23 -14.63
N ASN A 709 -1.41 -12.16 -13.69
CA ASN A 709 -0.40 -11.11 -13.62
C ASN A 709 -0.95 -9.67 -13.59
N ALA A 710 -1.90 -9.37 -12.71
CA ALA A 710 -2.47 -8.02 -12.52
C ALA A 710 -3.20 -7.43 -13.76
N GLU A 711 -3.50 -8.24 -14.77
CA GLU A 711 -4.48 -7.85 -15.79
C GLU A 711 -5.83 -7.69 -15.10
N ARG A 712 -6.40 -6.49 -15.15
CA ARG A 712 -7.73 -6.25 -14.60
C ARG A 712 -8.77 -6.68 -15.62
N ALA A 713 -9.76 -7.44 -15.15
CA ALA A 713 -11.01 -7.59 -15.87
C ALA A 713 -11.69 -6.22 -16.03
N THR A 714 -12.55 -6.08 -17.03
CA THR A 714 -13.41 -4.88 -17.11
C THR A 714 -14.30 -4.81 -15.86
N PRO A 715 -14.81 -3.62 -15.46
CA PRO A 715 -15.71 -3.50 -14.29
C PRO A 715 -16.93 -4.43 -14.33
N GLU A 716 -17.31 -4.87 -15.52
CA GLU A 716 -18.46 -5.76 -15.76
C GLU A 716 -18.10 -7.24 -15.64
N GLN A 717 -16.80 -7.58 -15.53
CA GLN A 717 -16.31 -8.96 -15.51
C GLN A 717 -15.79 -9.36 -14.13
N VAL A 718 -16.06 -10.60 -13.75
CA VAL A 718 -15.53 -11.21 -12.53
C VAL A 718 -14.12 -11.78 -12.78
N SER A 719 -13.15 -11.36 -11.98
CA SER A 719 -11.78 -11.87 -12.06
C SER A 719 -11.65 -13.21 -11.31
N VAL A 720 -11.26 -14.28 -12.01
CA VAL A 720 -11.01 -15.59 -11.41
C VAL A 720 -9.53 -15.92 -11.41
N MET A 721 -8.98 -16.23 -10.23
CA MET A 721 -7.55 -16.49 -10.07
C MET A 721 -7.22 -17.43 -8.91
N THR A 722 -5.95 -17.81 -8.79
CA THR A 722 -5.50 -18.49 -7.56
C THR A 722 -5.24 -17.48 -6.44
N MET A 723 -5.35 -17.91 -5.18
CA MET A 723 -4.97 -17.10 -4.01
C MET A 723 -3.54 -16.55 -4.12
N HIS A 724 -2.60 -17.30 -4.71
CA HIS A 724 -1.24 -16.81 -4.98
C HIS A 724 -1.24 -15.68 -6.02
N GLY A 725 -2.08 -15.79 -7.06
CA GLY A 725 -2.20 -14.79 -8.12
C GLY A 725 -2.84 -13.48 -7.65
N ALA A 726 -3.58 -13.51 -6.56
CA ALA A 726 -4.23 -12.34 -5.97
C ALA A 726 -3.27 -11.41 -5.22
N LYS A 727 -2.01 -11.84 -4.97
CA LYS A 727 -1.04 -11.02 -4.27
C LYS A 727 -0.78 -9.70 -5.00
N GLY A 728 -0.89 -8.59 -4.26
CA GLY A 728 -0.75 -7.21 -4.79
C GLY A 728 -1.97 -6.69 -5.56
N MET A 729 -3.02 -7.49 -5.73
CA MET A 729 -4.29 -7.03 -6.30
C MET A 729 -5.25 -6.55 -5.21
N GLU A 730 -6.28 -5.82 -5.63
CA GLU A 730 -7.29 -5.26 -4.74
C GLU A 730 -8.67 -5.37 -5.40
N PHE A 731 -9.64 -5.79 -4.59
CA PHE A 731 -11.02 -5.95 -5.00
C PHE A 731 -11.95 -5.29 -3.99
N THR A 732 -13.07 -4.78 -4.45
CA THR A 732 -14.13 -4.33 -3.54
C THR A 732 -14.70 -5.53 -2.80
N HIS A 733 -14.99 -6.60 -3.53
CA HIS A 733 -15.60 -7.83 -3.03
C HIS A 733 -14.75 -9.05 -3.39
N VAL A 734 -14.60 -9.96 -2.44
CA VAL A 734 -13.82 -11.19 -2.63
C VAL A 734 -14.65 -12.41 -2.25
N LEU A 735 -14.63 -13.41 -3.13
CA LEU A 735 -15.14 -14.74 -2.89
C LEU A 735 -13.98 -15.74 -2.87
N LEU A 736 -13.74 -16.39 -1.72
CA LEU A 736 -12.79 -17.49 -1.60
C LEU A 736 -13.54 -18.80 -1.76
N MET A 737 -13.36 -19.49 -2.91
CA MET A 737 -14.04 -20.73 -3.22
C MET A 737 -13.22 -21.96 -2.86
N GLY A 738 -13.90 -22.98 -2.34
CA GLY A 738 -13.33 -24.29 -2.05
C GLY A 738 -12.38 -24.30 -0.85
N VAL A 739 -12.62 -23.46 0.17
CA VAL A 739 -11.79 -23.43 1.40
C VAL A 739 -12.18 -24.56 2.34
N GLY A 740 -12.18 -25.79 1.83
CA GLY A 740 -12.47 -27.01 2.57
C GLY A 740 -11.22 -27.74 3.05
N LYS A 741 -11.40 -28.64 4.04
CA LYS A 741 -10.35 -29.44 4.69
C LYS A 741 -9.50 -30.27 3.73
N GLU A 742 -10.08 -30.70 2.60
CA GLU A 742 -9.38 -31.52 1.60
C GLU A 742 -8.49 -30.70 0.67
N LEU A 743 -8.77 -29.42 0.50
CA LEU A 743 -8.07 -28.52 -0.44
C LEU A 743 -7.16 -27.52 0.27
N MET A 744 -7.37 -27.25 1.55
CA MET A 744 -6.58 -26.28 2.29
C MET A 744 -6.40 -26.70 3.76
N PRO A 745 -5.16 -27.02 4.20
CA PRO A 745 -3.90 -27.05 3.43
C PRO A 745 -3.81 -28.21 2.44
N LEU A 746 -2.95 -28.08 1.41
CA LEU A 746 -2.67 -29.20 0.48
C LEU A 746 -1.87 -30.28 1.19
N ARG A 747 -2.57 -31.30 1.74
CA ARG A 747 -2.00 -32.34 2.62
C ARG A 747 -0.86 -33.12 1.97
N PHE A 748 -0.87 -33.34 0.65
CA PHE A 748 0.21 -34.03 -0.05
C PHE A 748 1.54 -33.28 0.01
N ARG A 749 1.53 -31.93 0.18
CA ARG A 749 2.72 -31.11 0.36
C ARG A 749 3.29 -31.17 1.78
N LEU A 750 2.53 -31.63 2.74
CA LEU A 750 2.95 -31.81 4.13
C LEU A 750 3.50 -33.21 4.40
N LYS A 751 3.28 -34.14 3.45
CA LYS A 751 3.70 -35.53 3.57
C LYS A 751 5.24 -35.61 3.54
N ASP A 752 5.78 -36.47 4.39
CA ASP A 752 7.21 -36.76 4.49
C ASP A 752 8.10 -35.58 4.96
N LEU A 753 7.52 -34.47 5.42
CA LEU A 753 8.24 -33.36 6.05
C LEU A 753 8.55 -33.66 7.52
N SER A 754 9.59 -33.03 8.05
CA SER A 754 9.82 -32.96 9.50
C SER A 754 8.66 -32.17 10.18
N GLU A 755 8.51 -32.33 11.50
CA GLU A 755 7.49 -31.55 12.25
C GLU A 755 7.70 -30.03 12.11
N GLU A 756 8.95 -29.58 12.02
CA GLU A 756 9.30 -28.17 11.90
C GLU A 756 9.05 -27.65 10.48
N ASP A 757 9.45 -28.41 9.47
CA ASP A 757 9.18 -28.05 8.06
C ASP A 757 7.67 -28.09 7.76
N ALA A 758 6.92 -29.04 8.39
CA ALA A 758 5.47 -29.11 8.29
C ALA A 758 4.79 -27.90 8.95
N ARG A 759 5.27 -27.45 10.13
CA ARG A 759 4.80 -26.23 10.79
C ARG A 759 5.04 -25.00 9.93
N GLU A 760 6.23 -24.87 9.35
CA GLU A 760 6.56 -23.77 8.45
C GLU A 760 5.70 -23.78 7.16
N ALA A 761 5.45 -24.97 6.61
CA ALA A 761 4.55 -25.12 5.46
C ALA A 761 3.10 -24.73 5.80
N LEU A 762 2.59 -25.10 6.99
CA LEU A 762 1.27 -24.67 7.48
C LEU A 762 1.22 -23.16 7.72
N GLN A 763 2.28 -22.56 8.23
CA GLN A 763 2.36 -21.10 8.38
C GLN A 763 2.26 -20.40 7.02
N ARG A 764 2.91 -20.92 5.98
CA ARG A 764 2.77 -20.38 4.60
C ARG A 764 1.36 -20.52 4.05
N GLU A 765 0.66 -21.64 4.33
CA GLU A 765 -0.75 -21.80 3.94
C GLU A 765 -1.66 -20.78 4.68
N ARG A 766 -1.39 -20.50 5.98
CA ARG A 766 -2.09 -19.43 6.71
C ARG A 766 -1.81 -18.04 6.12
N SER A 767 -0.55 -17.73 5.84
CA SER A 767 -0.17 -16.49 5.17
C SER A 767 -0.84 -16.35 3.81
N LEU A 768 -0.99 -17.44 3.05
CA LEU A 768 -1.69 -17.44 1.77
C LEU A 768 -3.18 -17.11 1.93
N LEU A 769 -3.84 -17.71 2.92
CA LEU A 769 -5.23 -17.45 3.21
C LEU A 769 -5.43 -16.01 3.71
N TYR A 770 -4.53 -15.52 4.57
CA TYR A 770 -4.49 -14.12 5.00
C TYR A 770 -4.33 -13.16 3.81
N VAL A 771 -3.39 -13.45 2.89
CA VAL A 771 -3.22 -12.66 1.66
C VAL A 771 -4.53 -12.60 0.88
N ALA A 772 -5.17 -13.73 0.65
CA ALA A 772 -6.41 -13.80 -0.12
C ALA A 772 -7.57 -13.04 0.58
N ALA A 773 -7.77 -13.26 1.88
CA ALA A 773 -8.80 -12.59 2.67
C ALA A 773 -8.60 -11.06 2.74
N SER A 774 -7.34 -10.62 2.90
CA SER A 774 -7.00 -9.20 2.96
C SER A 774 -7.11 -8.45 1.63
N ARG A 775 -7.45 -9.14 0.53
CA ARG A 775 -7.76 -8.50 -0.77
C ARG A 775 -9.14 -7.87 -0.81
N ALA A 776 -10.06 -8.28 0.08
CA ALA A 776 -11.40 -7.72 0.19
C ALA A 776 -11.36 -6.34 0.84
N ARG A 777 -11.77 -5.32 0.09
CA ARG A 777 -11.92 -3.96 0.61
C ARG A 777 -13.19 -3.84 1.46
N ASP A 778 -14.32 -4.26 0.92
CA ASP A 778 -15.64 -4.03 1.48
C ASP A 778 -16.32 -5.30 2.01
N GLU A 779 -16.43 -6.37 1.22
CA GLU A 779 -17.11 -7.61 1.63
C GLU A 779 -16.29 -8.87 1.28
N LEU A 780 -16.24 -9.83 2.21
CA LEU A 780 -15.54 -11.10 2.08
C LEU A 780 -16.52 -12.27 2.27
N VAL A 781 -16.59 -13.14 1.28
CA VAL A 781 -17.35 -14.40 1.35
C VAL A 781 -16.39 -15.59 1.16
N ILE A 782 -16.56 -16.61 1.96
CA ILE A 782 -15.77 -17.84 1.95
C ILE A 782 -16.74 -19.00 1.77
N THR A 783 -16.47 -19.90 0.81
CA THR A 783 -17.29 -21.09 0.62
C THR A 783 -16.47 -22.36 0.88
N SER A 784 -17.15 -23.38 1.41
CA SER A 784 -16.56 -24.68 1.68
C SER A 784 -17.55 -25.79 1.31
N THR A 785 -17.13 -26.69 0.43
CA THR A 785 -17.85 -27.94 0.20
C THR A 785 -17.43 -28.96 1.28
N GLY A 786 -18.40 -29.37 2.12
CA GLY A 786 -18.14 -30.25 3.27
C GLY A 786 -17.53 -29.51 4.47
N GLU A 787 -16.58 -30.16 5.16
CA GLU A 787 -15.91 -29.57 6.34
C GLU A 787 -15.01 -28.41 5.94
N PRO A 788 -15.12 -27.24 6.60
CA PRO A 788 -14.23 -26.12 6.36
C PRO A 788 -12.78 -26.46 6.71
N SER A 789 -11.85 -25.69 6.14
CA SER A 789 -10.44 -25.79 6.45
C SER A 789 -10.16 -25.55 7.93
N GLU A 790 -9.25 -26.32 8.50
CA GLU A 790 -8.72 -26.12 9.87
C GLU A 790 -7.89 -24.82 10.02
N LEU A 791 -7.59 -24.13 8.91
CA LEU A 791 -6.88 -22.85 8.91
C LEU A 791 -7.82 -21.66 9.15
N LEU A 792 -9.13 -21.86 8.96
CA LEU A 792 -10.13 -20.84 9.25
C LEU A 792 -10.28 -20.66 10.77
N PRO A 793 -10.61 -19.46 11.24
CA PRO A 793 -10.89 -19.22 12.64
C PRO A 793 -12.01 -20.13 13.14
N PRO A 794 -11.91 -20.72 14.35
CA PRO A 794 -12.89 -21.70 14.88
C PRO A 794 -14.25 -21.08 15.19
N ASN A 795 -14.29 -19.78 15.42
CA ASN A 795 -15.52 -19.02 15.69
C ASN A 795 -15.55 -17.84 14.71
N LEU A 796 -16.47 -17.87 13.77
CA LEU A 796 -16.92 -16.64 13.13
C LEU A 796 -17.78 -15.88 14.15
N PRO A 797 -17.56 -14.57 14.31
CA PRO A 797 -18.40 -13.78 15.19
C PRO A 797 -19.85 -13.82 14.76
#